data_ee0eca7e98f954a55206a2b2e1940125
#
_entry.id   ee0eca7e98f954a55206a2b2e1940125
#
_cell.length_a   1.000
_cell.length_b   1.000
_cell.length_c   1.000
_cell.angle_alpha   90.00
_cell.angle_beta   90.00
_cell.angle_gamma   90.00
#
_symmetry.space_group_name_H-M   'P 1'
#
loop_
_entity.id
_entity.type
_entity.pdbx_description
1 polymer ?
#
loop_
_entity_poly.entity_id
_entity_poly.type
_entity_poly.pdbx_seq_one_letter_code
_entity_poly.pdbx_strand_id
1 'polypeptide(L)'
;KPIKSEAVENLEDARRAAKELGYPVIVRAAYALGGLGSGFCDNEAELDVLVEKAFAFSPQVLVEKSLRGWKEVEYEVVRDRFDNCITVCNMENFDPLGIHTGESIVIAPSQTLSNTDYHKLRELAIRIIRHIGIVGECNVQYAYDPESEDYRVIEVNARLSRSSALASKATGYPLAFVAAKLGLGYGLFDLKNSVTKTTSAFFEPALDYVVCKIPRWDLGKFHGVDKELGSSMKSVGEVMAIGRTFEEAIQKGLRMIGQGMHGFVENKELVIADIDKALREPTDKRIFVISKAFRAGYTVDQVHELTKIDKWFLEKLMNIMNTSKELQGLCHSELAEESTPSAQCRGEEILHFVQNDKAAQELLRKAKVQGFSDFQIARAIGLEKCMDSEDGILAIRALRKSVGILPVVKQIDTLAAEYPAQTNYLYLTYSGVANDVRYLGDRKSIVVLGSGAYRIGSSVEFDWCGVQALNTIRKEGYRSVMINYNPETVSTDYDMCDRLYFDELSFERVLDVIDLEQPRGVIVSVGGQIPNNLAMKLHRQSVPILGTSPISIDRAESRNKFSAMLDQLGIDQPAWQALTSLEAVKDFVGKVGYPVLVRPSYVLSGAAMNVCYDEEELENFLQMAAEVSKEYPVVVSQFLQNTKEIEFDAVAQNGEVVEYAISEHVEFAGVHSGDATLVFPAQKIYFATARRIKKIGRRIAKELNISGPFNMQF
;
A
#
# COMPACT_ATOMS: atom_id res chain seq x y z
N LYS A 1 -34.44 -10.00 -1.69
CA LYS A 1 -35.22 -9.48 -0.55
C LYS A 1 -34.49 -8.24 -0.01
N PRO A 2 -35.19 -7.12 0.27
CA PRO A 2 -34.55 -5.95 0.92
C PRO A 2 -34.26 -6.27 2.39
N ILE A 3 -33.34 -5.53 2.98
CA ILE A 3 -33.16 -5.50 4.44
C ILE A 3 -34.41 -4.88 5.06
N LYS A 4 -34.85 -5.39 6.21
CA LYS A 4 -35.92 -4.72 6.96
C LYS A 4 -35.39 -3.39 7.48
N SER A 5 -35.99 -2.31 7.04
CA SER A 5 -35.57 -0.95 7.35
C SER A 5 -36.77 0.00 7.50
N GLU A 6 -36.59 1.04 8.27
CA GLU A 6 -37.53 2.14 8.41
C GLU A 6 -36.83 3.48 8.30
N ALA A 7 -37.38 4.37 7.48
CA ALA A 7 -36.90 5.74 7.36
C ALA A 7 -37.55 6.59 8.46
N VAL A 8 -36.76 7.30 9.24
CA VAL A 8 -37.19 8.07 10.39
C VAL A 8 -36.65 9.50 10.33
N GLU A 9 -37.38 10.44 10.90
CA GLU A 9 -37.06 11.88 10.90
C GLU A 9 -36.90 12.46 12.31
N ASN A 10 -37.05 11.63 13.34
CA ASN A 10 -36.87 12.01 14.74
C ASN A 10 -36.45 10.82 15.60
N LEU A 11 -35.97 11.11 16.81
CA LEU A 11 -35.43 10.13 17.74
C LEU A 11 -36.48 9.13 18.26
N GLU A 12 -37.72 9.56 18.48
CA GLU A 12 -38.78 8.68 18.98
C GLU A 12 -39.17 7.60 17.96
N ASP A 13 -39.28 8.00 16.68
CA ASP A 13 -39.50 7.05 15.59
C ASP A 13 -38.30 6.07 15.43
N ALA A 14 -37.06 6.54 15.61
CA ALA A 14 -35.88 5.71 15.56
C ALA A 14 -35.88 4.63 16.67
N ARG A 15 -36.25 5.00 17.91
CA ARG A 15 -36.39 4.05 19.02
C ARG A 15 -37.49 3.02 18.76
N ARG A 16 -38.62 3.46 18.24
CA ARG A 16 -39.72 2.56 17.88
C ARG A 16 -39.25 1.56 16.81
N ALA A 17 -38.69 2.07 15.71
CA ALA A 17 -38.18 1.23 14.62
C ALA A 17 -37.15 0.22 15.10
N ALA A 18 -36.18 0.64 15.91
CA ALA A 18 -35.16 -0.25 16.46
C ALA A 18 -35.76 -1.35 17.36
N LYS A 19 -36.78 -1.01 18.16
CA LYS A 19 -37.47 -1.99 19.00
C LYS A 19 -38.26 -3.02 18.19
N GLU A 20 -38.91 -2.59 17.09
CA GLU A 20 -39.62 -3.50 16.18
C GLU A 20 -38.69 -4.41 15.37
N LEU A 21 -37.53 -3.89 14.94
CA LEU A 21 -36.52 -4.65 14.22
C LEU A 21 -35.75 -5.60 15.14
N GLY A 22 -35.61 -5.25 16.40
CA GLY A 22 -34.79 -5.93 17.41
C GLY A 22 -33.30 -5.65 17.23
N TYR A 23 -32.62 -5.32 18.34
CA TYR A 23 -31.17 -5.10 18.35
C TYR A 23 -30.37 -6.38 18.00
N PRO A 24 -29.16 -6.25 17.43
CA PRO A 24 -28.54 -5.00 16.98
C PRO A 24 -29.20 -4.43 15.71
N VAL A 25 -29.15 -3.09 15.59
CA VAL A 25 -29.57 -2.37 14.38
C VAL A 25 -28.41 -1.56 13.79
N ILE A 26 -28.51 -1.20 12.52
CA ILE A 26 -27.61 -0.24 11.89
C ILE A 26 -28.39 1.04 11.61
N VAL A 27 -27.76 2.18 11.86
CA VAL A 27 -28.24 3.51 11.55
C VAL A 27 -27.47 4.04 10.36
N ARG A 28 -28.17 4.62 9.38
CA ARG A 28 -27.54 5.26 8.20
C ARG A 28 -28.18 6.61 7.93
N ALA A 29 -27.36 7.64 7.79
CA ALA A 29 -27.83 8.93 7.28
C ALA A 29 -28.18 8.81 5.79
N ALA A 30 -29.37 9.27 5.38
CA ALA A 30 -29.95 8.98 4.05
C ALA A 30 -29.13 9.50 2.86
N TYR A 31 -28.28 10.52 3.05
CA TYR A 31 -27.50 11.16 1.98
C TYR A 31 -26.01 11.29 2.28
N ALA A 32 -25.49 10.53 3.24
CA ALA A 32 -24.09 10.62 3.62
C ALA A 32 -23.17 9.80 2.69
N LEU A 33 -22.08 10.42 2.24
CA LEU A 33 -21.00 9.75 1.51
C LEU A 33 -20.00 9.11 2.48
N GLY A 34 -19.51 7.91 2.15
CA GLY A 34 -18.46 7.24 2.93
C GLY A 34 -18.86 6.79 4.33
N GLY A 35 -20.17 6.55 4.57
CA GLY A 35 -20.66 6.05 5.85
C GLY A 35 -20.71 7.08 6.98
N LEU A 36 -20.53 8.37 6.69
CA LEU A 36 -20.59 9.43 7.71
C LEU A 36 -21.95 9.44 8.40
N GLY A 37 -22.00 9.43 9.75
CA GLY A 37 -23.23 9.35 10.50
C GLY A 37 -23.89 7.95 10.48
N SER A 38 -23.17 6.92 10.05
CA SER A 38 -23.63 5.52 10.09
C SER A 38 -22.90 4.75 11.18
N GLY A 39 -23.56 3.73 11.73
CA GLY A 39 -22.97 2.87 12.74
C GLY A 39 -23.91 1.79 13.26
N PHE A 40 -23.39 0.88 14.05
CA PHE A 40 -24.15 -0.18 14.72
C PHE A 40 -24.55 0.27 16.11
N CYS A 41 -25.73 -0.20 16.53
CA CYS A 41 -26.24 0.03 17.86
C CYS A 41 -26.71 -1.30 18.43
N ASP A 42 -26.09 -1.72 19.53
CA ASP A 42 -26.44 -2.94 20.23
C ASP A 42 -27.55 -2.72 21.27
N ASN A 43 -27.83 -1.46 21.61
CA ASN A 43 -28.84 -1.05 22.59
C ASN A 43 -29.39 0.37 22.28
N GLU A 44 -30.42 0.77 23.06
CA GLU A 44 -31.11 2.06 22.90
C GLU A 44 -30.19 3.26 23.21
N ALA A 45 -29.28 3.15 24.19
CA ALA A 45 -28.39 4.27 24.54
C ALA A 45 -27.39 4.58 23.41
N GLU A 46 -26.87 3.54 22.74
CA GLU A 46 -26.00 3.71 21.56
C GLU A 46 -26.79 4.28 20.37
N LEU A 47 -28.05 3.82 20.20
CA LEU A 47 -28.93 4.35 19.17
C LEU A 47 -29.14 5.84 19.31
N ASP A 48 -29.46 6.32 20.51
CA ASP A 48 -29.70 7.73 20.79
C ASP A 48 -28.51 8.60 20.39
N VAL A 49 -27.31 8.24 20.83
CA VAL A 49 -26.08 8.98 20.53
C VAL A 49 -25.81 9.01 19.02
N LEU A 50 -26.02 7.90 18.34
CA LEU A 50 -25.71 7.79 16.92
C LEU A 50 -26.74 8.52 16.04
N VAL A 51 -28.02 8.39 16.37
CA VAL A 51 -29.13 9.04 15.65
C VAL A 51 -29.04 10.57 15.78
N GLU A 52 -28.71 11.10 16.96
CA GLU A 52 -28.49 12.54 17.13
C GLU A 52 -27.35 13.06 16.26
N LYS A 53 -26.23 12.31 16.19
CA LYS A 53 -25.12 12.63 15.27
C LYS A 53 -25.54 12.54 13.81
N ALA A 54 -26.32 11.54 13.43
CA ALA A 54 -26.76 11.32 12.05
C ALA A 54 -27.69 12.45 11.58
N PHE A 55 -28.60 12.94 12.44
CA PHE A 55 -29.47 14.06 12.14
C PHE A 55 -28.72 15.39 11.98
N ALA A 56 -27.48 15.51 12.49
CA ALA A 56 -26.66 16.69 12.20
C ALA A 56 -26.22 16.76 10.73
N PHE A 57 -26.24 15.64 10.01
CA PHE A 57 -25.80 15.55 8.60
C PHE A 57 -26.94 15.30 7.62
N SER A 58 -28.09 14.79 8.08
CA SER A 58 -29.21 14.43 7.21
C SER A 58 -30.53 14.60 7.94
N PRO A 59 -31.56 15.18 7.29
CA PRO A 59 -32.89 15.31 7.89
C PRO A 59 -33.62 13.97 8.04
N GLN A 60 -33.14 12.92 7.35
CA GLN A 60 -33.72 11.58 7.39
C GLN A 60 -32.62 10.52 7.65
N VAL A 61 -32.97 9.56 8.49
CA VAL A 61 -32.11 8.47 8.89
C VAL A 61 -32.80 7.14 8.64
N LEU A 62 -32.10 6.15 8.16
CA LEU A 62 -32.58 4.77 8.04
C LEU A 62 -32.15 3.98 9.27
N VAL A 63 -33.09 3.30 9.91
CA VAL A 63 -32.85 2.29 10.94
C VAL A 63 -33.10 0.92 10.32
N GLU A 64 -32.10 0.07 10.29
CA GLU A 64 -32.12 -1.19 9.55
C GLU A 64 -31.75 -2.37 10.48
N LYS A 65 -32.28 -3.56 10.20
CA LYS A 65 -31.84 -4.78 10.86
C LYS A 65 -30.39 -5.07 10.57
N SER A 66 -29.56 -5.24 11.61
CA SER A 66 -28.16 -5.60 11.46
C SER A 66 -28.01 -7.00 10.83
N LEU A 67 -27.12 -7.10 9.86
CA LEU A 67 -26.66 -8.34 9.25
C LEU A 67 -25.17 -8.58 9.57
N ARG A 68 -24.69 -8.03 10.70
CA ARG A 68 -23.31 -8.22 11.15
C ARG A 68 -22.94 -9.72 11.18
N GLY A 69 -21.79 -10.06 10.63
CA GLY A 69 -21.29 -11.42 10.53
C GLY A 69 -21.62 -12.15 9.23
N TRP A 70 -22.53 -11.62 8.40
CA TRP A 70 -22.75 -12.13 7.06
C TRP A 70 -21.57 -11.78 6.15
N LYS A 71 -21.42 -12.50 5.03
CA LYS A 71 -20.44 -12.14 3.99
C LYS A 71 -20.91 -10.91 3.20
N GLU A 72 -19.96 -10.13 2.73
CA GLU A 72 -20.21 -9.10 1.74
C GLU A 72 -19.61 -9.51 0.39
N VAL A 73 -20.45 -9.46 -0.65
CA VAL A 73 -20.10 -9.86 -2.02
C VAL A 73 -20.51 -8.76 -2.98
N GLU A 74 -19.65 -8.45 -3.92
CA GLU A 74 -19.85 -7.37 -4.90
C GLU A 74 -19.76 -7.88 -6.34
N TYR A 75 -20.54 -7.24 -7.21
CA TYR A 75 -20.47 -7.42 -8.66
C TYR A 75 -20.32 -6.06 -9.35
N GLU A 76 -19.30 -5.91 -10.16
CA GLU A 76 -19.17 -4.81 -11.10
C GLU A 76 -19.89 -5.18 -12.39
N VAL A 77 -20.85 -4.36 -12.79
CA VAL A 77 -21.77 -4.64 -13.88
C VAL A 77 -21.70 -3.53 -14.92
N VAL A 78 -21.67 -3.91 -16.19
CA VAL A 78 -21.71 -2.97 -17.31
C VAL A 78 -22.91 -3.27 -18.19
N ARG A 79 -23.68 -2.23 -18.53
CA ARG A 79 -24.83 -2.36 -19.43
C ARG A 79 -24.87 -1.21 -20.44
N ASP A 80 -25.10 -1.56 -21.70
CA ASP A 80 -25.31 -0.58 -22.76
C ASP A 80 -26.82 -0.22 -22.97
N ARG A 81 -27.07 0.75 -23.83
CA ARG A 81 -28.43 1.20 -24.13
C ARG A 81 -29.26 0.17 -24.92
N PHE A 82 -28.63 -0.85 -25.48
CA PHE A 82 -29.29 -1.93 -26.25
C PHE A 82 -29.62 -3.14 -25.38
N ASP A 83 -29.49 -3.00 -24.07
CA ASP A 83 -29.74 -4.03 -23.05
C ASP A 83 -28.72 -5.16 -23.03
N ASN A 84 -27.57 -5.01 -23.67
CA ASN A 84 -26.44 -5.92 -23.45
C ASN A 84 -25.85 -5.66 -22.08
N CYS A 85 -25.77 -6.66 -21.23
CA CYS A 85 -25.39 -6.56 -19.83
C CYS A 85 -24.43 -7.69 -19.47
N ILE A 86 -23.32 -7.34 -18.80
CA ILE A 86 -22.27 -8.29 -18.36
C ILE A 86 -21.84 -7.97 -16.93
N THR A 87 -21.33 -8.98 -16.24
CA THR A 87 -20.58 -8.79 -14.97
C THR A 87 -19.09 -8.84 -15.28
N VAL A 88 -18.38 -7.78 -14.94
CA VAL A 88 -16.95 -7.66 -15.26
C VAL A 88 -16.09 -8.28 -14.16
N CYS A 89 -16.51 -8.16 -12.92
CA CYS A 89 -15.76 -8.69 -11.78
C CYS A 89 -16.73 -9.06 -10.65
N ASN A 90 -16.44 -10.19 -10.02
CA ASN A 90 -17.04 -10.58 -8.75
C ASN A 90 -15.95 -10.49 -7.67
N MET A 91 -16.31 -9.96 -6.52
CA MET A 91 -15.40 -9.74 -5.40
C MET A 91 -16.07 -10.14 -4.08
N GLU A 92 -15.28 -10.57 -3.11
CA GLU A 92 -15.76 -10.79 -1.74
C GLU A 92 -14.84 -10.13 -0.72
N ASN A 93 -15.44 -9.68 0.38
CA ASN A 93 -14.71 -9.13 1.50
C ASN A 93 -14.16 -10.25 2.39
N PHE A 94 -12.90 -10.09 2.81
CA PHE A 94 -12.27 -10.95 3.81
C PHE A 94 -12.92 -10.76 5.20
N ASP A 95 -13.23 -9.51 5.53
CA ASP A 95 -13.90 -9.15 6.76
C ASP A 95 -15.43 -9.35 6.62
N PRO A 96 -16.09 -9.84 7.66
CA PRO A 96 -17.54 -9.97 7.66
C PRO A 96 -18.23 -8.60 7.57
N LEU A 97 -19.50 -8.58 7.15
CA LEU A 97 -20.33 -7.39 7.10
C LEU A 97 -20.35 -6.67 8.45
N GLY A 98 -20.13 -5.37 8.41
CA GLY A 98 -19.98 -4.49 9.57
C GLY A 98 -18.80 -3.54 9.45
N ILE A 99 -17.87 -3.90 8.57
CA ILE A 99 -16.74 -3.05 8.16
C ILE A 99 -17.05 -2.56 6.75
N HIS A 100 -16.89 -1.26 6.51
CA HIS A 100 -17.09 -0.69 5.18
C HIS A 100 -16.20 -1.39 4.15
N THR A 101 -16.70 -1.67 2.94
CA THR A 101 -15.91 -2.37 1.90
C THR A 101 -14.58 -1.66 1.57
N GLY A 102 -14.55 -0.32 1.66
CA GLY A 102 -13.32 0.48 1.52
C GLY A 102 -12.28 0.24 2.61
N GLU A 103 -12.69 -0.30 3.76
CA GLU A 103 -11.85 -0.64 4.92
C GLU A 103 -11.52 -2.14 5.00
N SER A 104 -12.15 -2.97 4.17
CA SER A 104 -11.94 -4.42 4.16
C SER A 104 -10.85 -4.82 3.16
N ILE A 105 -10.20 -5.94 3.45
CA ILE A 105 -9.42 -6.69 2.46
C ILE A 105 -10.42 -7.31 1.49
N VAL A 106 -10.24 -7.09 0.18
CA VAL A 106 -11.14 -7.58 -0.87
C VAL A 106 -10.41 -8.54 -1.78
N ILE A 107 -11.05 -9.66 -2.09
CA ILE A 107 -10.49 -10.72 -2.92
C ILE A 107 -11.29 -10.84 -4.22
N ALA A 108 -10.61 -10.91 -5.36
CA ALA A 108 -11.19 -11.13 -6.67
C ALA A 108 -10.45 -12.29 -7.40
N PRO A 109 -11.17 -13.23 -8.01
CA PRO A 109 -12.62 -13.47 -7.84
C PRO A 109 -12.93 -14.00 -6.44
N SER A 110 -14.21 -14.01 -6.04
CA SER A 110 -14.61 -14.61 -4.77
C SER A 110 -14.19 -16.07 -4.71
N GLN A 111 -13.69 -16.50 -3.53
CA GLN A 111 -13.08 -17.80 -3.31
C GLN A 111 -14.00 -18.78 -2.59
N THR A 112 -14.99 -18.26 -1.87
CA THR A 112 -15.82 -19.04 -0.94
C THR A 112 -17.27 -19.21 -1.39
N LEU A 113 -17.67 -18.60 -2.51
CA LEU A 113 -18.98 -18.83 -3.10
C LEU A 113 -19.03 -20.16 -3.86
N SER A 114 -20.12 -20.89 -3.71
CA SER A 114 -20.42 -22.01 -4.60
C SER A 114 -20.74 -21.51 -6.01
N ASN A 115 -20.58 -22.38 -7.02
CA ASN A 115 -20.97 -22.04 -8.39
C ASN A 115 -22.47 -21.64 -8.50
N THR A 116 -23.32 -22.28 -7.74
CA THR A 116 -24.76 -21.97 -7.69
C THR A 116 -25.01 -20.57 -7.15
N ASP A 117 -24.37 -20.20 -6.05
CA ASP A 117 -24.55 -18.88 -5.43
C ASP A 117 -23.93 -17.78 -6.27
N TYR A 118 -22.75 -18.03 -6.85
CA TYR A 118 -22.13 -17.12 -7.81
C TYR A 118 -23.11 -16.75 -8.93
N HIS A 119 -23.68 -17.74 -9.61
CA HIS A 119 -24.61 -17.49 -10.72
C HIS A 119 -25.95 -16.88 -10.27
N LYS A 120 -26.46 -17.26 -9.09
CA LYS A 120 -27.66 -16.69 -8.48
C LYS A 120 -27.50 -15.18 -8.23
N LEU A 121 -26.40 -14.79 -7.59
CA LEU A 121 -26.12 -13.36 -7.28
C LEU A 121 -25.81 -12.57 -8.55
N ARG A 122 -25.06 -13.16 -9.50
CA ARG A 122 -24.79 -12.59 -10.83
C ARG A 122 -26.09 -12.29 -11.58
N GLU A 123 -26.99 -13.26 -11.70
CA GLU A 123 -28.27 -13.09 -12.38
C GLU A 123 -29.12 -11.99 -11.73
N LEU A 124 -29.10 -11.92 -10.42
CA LEU A 124 -29.79 -10.88 -9.66
C LEU A 124 -29.19 -9.50 -9.96
N ALA A 125 -27.85 -9.37 -10.01
CA ALA A 125 -27.19 -8.11 -10.35
C ALA A 125 -27.65 -7.61 -11.73
N ILE A 126 -27.59 -8.47 -12.75
CA ILE A 126 -28.06 -8.15 -14.12
C ILE A 126 -29.53 -7.73 -14.11
N ARG A 127 -30.40 -8.47 -13.41
CA ARG A 127 -31.83 -8.15 -13.31
C ARG A 127 -32.09 -6.81 -12.68
N ILE A 128 -31.38 -6.48 -11.60
CA ILE A 128 -31.47 -5.19 -10.88
C ILE A 128 -31.07 -4.06 -11.83
N ILE A 129 -29.93 -4.17 -12.48
CA ILE A 129 -29.41 -3.12 -13.35
C ILE A 129 -30.29 -2.88 -14.58
N ARG A 130 -30.85 -3.94 -15.15
CA ARG A 130 -31.85 -3.83 -16.22
C ARG A 130 -33.11 -3.14 -15.75
N HIS A 131 -33.61 -3.48 -14.56
CA HIS A 131 -34.82 -2.88 -14.00
C HIS A 131 -34.66 -1.38 -13.73
N ILE A 132 -33.51 -0.96 -13.21
CA ILE A 132 -33.17 0.45 -12.96
C ILE A 132 -32.95 1.19 -14.29
N GLY A 133 -32.53 0.49 -15.34
CA GLY A 133 -32.25 1.06 -16.66
C GLY A 133 -30.91 1.78 -16.75
N ILE A 134 -29.92 1.39 -15.93
CA ILE A 134 -28.57 1.98 -15.94
C ILE A 134 -27.91 1.74 -17.31
N VAL A 135 -27.27 2.78 -17.84
CA VAL A 135 -26.37 2.72 -18.99
C VAL A 135 -25.00 3.17 -18.54
N GLY A 136 -24.00 2.31 -18.70
CA GLY A 136 -22.65 2.52 -18.19
C GLY A 136 -22.24 1.42 -17.23
N GLU A 137 -21.52 1.79 -16.19
CA GLU A 137 -20.99 0.90 -15.15
C GLU A 137 -21.70 1.16 -13.82
N CYS A 138 -21.83 0.13 -13.02
CA CYS A 138 -22.37 0.18 -11.67
C CYS A 138 -21.91 -1.00 -10.82
N ASN A 139 -21.91 -0.78 -9.52
CA ASN A 139 -21.59 -1.79 -8.51
C ASN A 139 -22.84 -2.24 -7.78
N VAL A 140 -23.01 -3.55 -7.55
CA VAL A 140 -24.09 -4.15 -6.76
C VAL A 140 -23.50 -4.90 -5.59
N GLN A 141 -23.90 -4.55 -4.37
CA GLN A 141 -23.41 -5.15 -3.12
C GLN A 141 -24.48 -5.99 -2.45
N TYR A 142 -24.05 -7.16 -1.99
CA TYR A 142 -24.88 -8.17 -1.33
C TYR A 142 -24.35 -8.51 0.04
N ALA A 143 -25.26 -8.61 1.02
CA ALA A 143 -25.03 -9.43 2.22
C ALA A 143 -25.46 -10.86 1.89
N TYR A 144 -24.61 -11.82 2.17
CA TYR A 144 -24.84 -13.25 1.93
C TYR A 144 -24.57 -14.04 3.20
N ASP A 145 -25.55 -14.86 3.59
CA ASP A 145 -25.43 -15.79 4.72
C ASP A 145 -25.00 -17.17 4.22
N PRO A 146 -23.79 -17.62 4.51
CA PRO A 146 -23.29 -18.91 4.02
C PRO A 146 -23.98 -20.13 4.63
N GLU A 147 -24.65 -19.97 5.80
CA GLU A 147 -25.32 -21.09 6.47
C GLU A 147 -26.71 -21.34 5.89
N SER A 148 -27.48 -20.28 5.65
CA SER A 148 -28.84 -20.38 5.13
C SER A 148 -28.97 -20.16 3.64
N GLU A 149 -27.87 -19.76 2.96
CA GLU A 149 -27.85 -19.31 1.56
C GLU A 149 -28.82 -18.15 1.26
N ASP A 150 -29.29 -17.44 2.31
CA ASP A 150 -30.12 -16.25 2.17
C ASP A 150 -29.24 -15.04 1.80
N TYR A 151 -29.83 -14.09 1.12
CA TYR A 151 -29.12 -12.88 0.68
C TYR A 151 -29.97 -11.63 0.83
N ARG A 152 -29.31 -10.50 0.94
CA ARG A 152 -29.92 -9.17 0.87
C ARG A 152 -29.12 -8.30 -0.08
N VAL A 153 -29.81 -7.49 -0.87
CA VAL A 153 -29.19 -6.38 -1.61
C VAL A 153 -28.95 -5.26 -0.60
N ILE A 154 -27.70 -4.84 -0.48
CA ILE A 154 -27.30 -3.74 0.40
C ILE A 154 -27.52 -2.42 -0.33
N GLU A 155 -26.84 -2.26 -1.48
CA GLU A 155 -26.90 -1.04 -2.27
C GLU A 155 -26.53 -1.28 -3.72
N VAL A 156 -26.85 -0.31 -4.56
CA VAL A 156 -26.41 -0.19 -5.95
C VAL A 156 -25.75 1.17 -6.12
N ASN A 157 -24.47 1.17 -6.44
CA ASN A 157 -23.73 2.36 -6.77
C ASN A 157 -23.79 2.60 -8.27
N ALA A 158 -24.69 3.50 -8.73
CA ALA A 158 -24.88 3.82 -10.15
C ALA A 158 -23.79 4.80 -10.67
N ARG A 159 -22.53 4.49 -10.34
CA ARG A 159 -21.35 5.28 -10.70
C ARG A 159 -20.09 4.46 -10.50
N LEU A 160 -19.00 4.86 -11.15
CA LEU A 160 -17.67 4.35 -10.83
C LEU A 160 -17.33 4.57 -9.35
N SER A 161 -16.67 3.61 -8.74
CA SER A 161 -16.26 3.58 -7.34
C SER A 161 -14.80 3.15 -7.21
N ARG A 162 -14.28 3.05 -5.98
CA ARG A 162 -12.94 2.46 -5.76
C ARG A 162 -12.89 1.00 -6.18
N SER A 163 -13.95 0.23 -5.90
CA SER A 163 -14.05 -1.16 -6.36
C SER A 163 -14.03 -1.28 -7.89
N SER A 164 -14.56 -0.31 -8.61
CA SER A 164 -14.47 -0.28 -10.09
C SER A 164 -13.03 -0.09 -10.57
N ALA A 165 -12.22 0.73 -9.89
CA ALA A 165 -10.80 0.87 -10.18
C ALA A 165 -10.05 -0.45 -9.97
N LEU A 166 -10.29 -1.10 -8.83
CA LEU A 166 -9.76 -2.43 -8.54
C LEU A 166 -10.18 -3.44 -9.62
N ALA A 167 -11.47 -3.55 -9.90
CA ALA A 167 -12.00 -4.49 -10.90
C ALA A 167 -11.39 -4.26 -12.29
N SER A 168 -11.23 -2.99 -12.69
CA SER A 168 -10.61 -2.62 -13.96
C SER A 168 -9.17 -3.12 -14.07
N LYS A 169 -8.37 -2.95 -13.01
CA LYS A 169 -6.96 -3.39 -12.96
C LYS A 169 -6.85 -4.90 -12.78
N ALA A 170 -7.71 -5.49 -11.93
CA ALA A 170 -7.73 -6.93 -11.70
C ALA A 170 -8.07 -7.73 -12.95
N THR A 171 -8.97 -7.23 -13.79
CA THR A 171 -9.43 -7.92 -14.98
C THR A 171 -8.76 -7.45 -16.27
N GLY A 172 -8.07 -6.31 -16.25
CA GLY A 172 -7.61 -5.65 -17.48
C GLY A 172 -8.76 -5.07 -18.34
N TYR A 173 -10.01 -5.12 -17.86
CA TYR A 173 -11.18 -4.54 -18.53
C TYR A 173 -11.29 -3.04 -18.17
N PRO A 174 -11.13 -2.10 -19.13
CA PRO A 174 -11.02 -0.67 -18.84
C PRO A 174 -12.40 -0.05 -18.58
N LEU A 175 -12.94 -0.27 -17.36
CA LEU A 175 -14.31 0.11 -16.98
C LEU A 175 -14.63 1.58 -17.26
N ALA A 176 -13.76 2.51 -16.88
CA ALA A 176 -13.98 3.94 -17.09
C ALA A 176 -14.06 4.32 -18.58
N PHE A 177 -13.16 3.75 -19.40
CA PHE A 177 -13.18 3.95 -20.86
C PHE A 177 -14.47 3.40 -21.47
N VAL A 178 -14.84 2.17 -21.11
CA VAL A 178 -16.06 1.53 -21.62
C VAL A 178 -17.29 2.32 -21.19
N ALA A 179 -17.42 2.67 -19.90
CA ALA A 179 -18.54 3.46 -19.39
C ALA A 179 -18.69 4.81 -20.11
N ALA A 180 -17.58 5.51 -20.37
CA ALA A 180 -17.59 6.76 -21.15
C ALA A 180 -18.11 6.55 -22.59
N LYS A 181 -17.67 5.49 -23.26
CA LYS A 181 -18.15 5.14 -24.61
C LYS A 181 -19.64 4.79 -24.62
N LEU A 182 -20.09 4.01 -23.63
CA LEU A 182 -21.52 3.69 -23.51
C LEU A 182 -22.37 4.95 -23.27
N GLY A 183 -21.87 5.88 -22.45
CA GLY A 183 -22.51 7.20 -22.24
C GLY A 183 -22.61 8.03 -23.52
N LEU A 184 -21.67 7.86 -24.46
CA LEU A 184 -21.72 8.48 -25.79
C LEU A 184 -22.62 7.71 -26.79
N GLY A 185 -23.24 6.61 -26.36
CA GLY A 185 -24.22 5.85 -27.15
C GLY A 185 -23.67 4.67 -27.94
N TYR A 186 -22.40 4.28 -27.74
CA TYR A 186 -21.85 3.04 -28.29
C TYR A 186 -22.49 1.83 -27.59
N GLY A 187 -22.56 0.69 -28.31
CA GLY A 187 -22.88 -0.61 -27.74
C GLY A 187 -21.63 -1.39 -27.35
N LEU A 188 -21.77 -2.38 -26.47
CA LEU A 188 -20.66 -3.25 -26.06
C LEU A 188 -20.05 -4.02 -27.25
N PHE A 189 -20.85 -4.34 -28.29
CA PHE A 189 -20.37 -4.97 -29.50
C PHE A 189 -19.53 -4.05 -30.39
N ASP A 190 -19.76 -2.73 -30.33
CA ASP A 190 -19.02 -1.73 -31.10
C ASP A 190 -17.60 -1.50 -30.56
N LEU A 191 -17.34 -1.92 -29.32
CA LEU A 191 -16.07 -1.72 -28.64
C LEU A 191 -15.20 -2.96 -28.72
N LYS A 192 -13.91 -2.76 -28.98
CA LYS A 192 -12.94 -3.86 -28.96
C LYS A 192 -12.53 -4.20 -27.52
N ASN A 193 -12.32 -5.47 -27.28
CA ASN A 193 -11.70 -5.98 -26.07
C ASN A 193 -10.25 -5.47 -25.97
N SER A 194 -9.92 -4.79 -24.86
CA SER A 194 -8.58 -4.24 -24.63
C SER A 194 -7.50 -5.30 -24.41
N VAL A 195 -7.89 -6.49 -23.95
CA VAL A 195 -6.96 -7.59 -23.63
C VAL A 195 -6.61 -8.39 -24.89
N THR A 196 -7.60 -8.78 -25.68
CA THR A 196 -7.39 -9.59 -26.90
C THR A 196 -7.08 -8.75 -28.13
N LYS A 197 -7.47 -7.47 -28.15
CA LYS A 197 -7.42 -6.54 -29.30
C LYS A 197 -8.26 -6.96 -30.53
N THR A 198 -8.84 -8.14 -30.51
CA THR A 198 -9.53 -8.78 -31.66
C THR A 198 -11.00 -9.06 -31.43
N THR A 199 -11.42 -9.34 -30.18
CA THR A 199 -12.82 -9.63 -29.84
C THR A 199 -13.55 -8.35 -29.35
N SER A 200 -14.87 -8.47 -29.10
CA SER A 200 -15.67 -7.33 -28.58
C SER A 200 -15.54 -7.17 -27.05
N ALA A 201 -15.94 -6.01 -26.54
CA ALA A 201 -16.04 -5.77 -25.11
C ALA A 201 -17.24 -6.47 -24.44
N PHE A 202 -18.09 -7.13 -25.21
CA PHE A 202 -19.21 -7.92 -24.69
C PHE A 202 -18.75 -9.33 -24.33
N PHE A 203 -18.11 -9.45 -23.17
CA PHE A 203 -17.69 -10.72 -22.58
C PHE A 203 -17.54 -10.57 -21.07
N GLU A 204 -17.62 -11.66 -20.34
CA GLU A 204 -17.39 -11.69 -18.89
C GLU A 204 -15.98 -12.23 -18.60
N PRO A 205 -15.15 -11.48 -17.88
CA PRO A 205 -13.81 -11.94 -17.49
C PRO A 205 -13.86 -13.20 -16.64
N ALA A 206 -12.93 -14.13 -16.91
CA ALA A 206 -12.63 -15.30 -16.11
C ALA A 206 -11.16 -15.27 -15.69
N LEU A 207 -10.88 -15.28 -14.39
CA LEU A 207 -9.53 -15.11 -13.84
C LEU A 207 -8.98 -16.45 -13.38
N ASP A 208 -7.75 -16.80 -13.80
CA ASP A 208 -7.00 -17.96 -13.33
C ASP A 208 -5.93 -17.58 -12.29
N TYR A 209 -6.03 -16.38 -11.73
CA TYR A 209 -5.20 -15.82 -10.65
C TYR A 209 -6.09 -15.18 -9.58
N VAL A 210 -5.50 -14.88 -8.44
CA VAL A 210 -6.17 -14.24 -7.31
C VAL A 210 -5.62 -12.84 -7.13
N VAL A 211 -6.53 -11.88 -7.00
CA VAL A 211 -6.21 -10.48 -6.68
C VAL A 211 -6.63 -10.20 -5.25
N CYS A 212 -5.76 -9.56 -4.49
CA CYS A 212 -6.02 -9.14 -3.12
C CYS A 212 -5.81 -7.62 -3.01
N LYS A 213 -6.88 -6.89 -2.71
CA LYS A 213 -6.84 -5.47 -2.38
C LYS A 213 -6.73 -5.31 -0.86
N ILE A 214 -5.78 -4.53 -0.39
CA ILE A 214 -5.64 -4.22 1.03
C ILE A 214 -5.64 -2.70 1.21
N PRO A 215 -6.52 -2.17 2.07
CA PRO A 215 -6.53 -0.75 2.39
C PRO A 215 -5.25 -0.34 3.13
N ARG A 216 -4.88 0.94 2.96
CA ARG A 216 -3.83 1.56 3.74
C ARG A 216 -4.43 2.59 4.69
N TRP A 217 -4.02 2.49 5.94
CA TRP A 217 -4.37 3.46 6.99
C TRP A 217 -3.13 4.17 7.50
N ASP A 218 -3.28 5.43 7.86
CA ASP A 218 -2.24 6.22 8.51
C ASP A 218 -2.66 6.67 9.93
N LEU A 219 -3.54 5.88 10.58
CA LEU A 219 -4.13 6.18 11.89
C LEU A 219 -3.08 6.38 13.00
N GLY A 220 -1.92 5.73 12.86
CA GLY A 220 -0.81 5.89 13.81
C GLY A 220 -0.14 7.27 13.79
N LYS A 221 -0.43 8.12 12.78
CA LYS A 221 0.11 9.49 12.71
C LYS A 221 -0.66 10.49 13.57
N PHE A 222 -1.85 10.13 14.03
CA PHE A 222 -2.73 11.01 14.77
C PHE A 222 -2.86 10.55 16.23
N HIS A 223 -2.77 11.50 17.17
CA HIS A 223 -3.02 11.25 18.57
C HIS A 223 -4.53 11.26 18.85
N GLY A 224 -5.01 10.35 19.69
CA GLY A 224 -6.42 10.31 20.13
C GLY A 224 -7.44 9.85 19.08
N VAL A 225 -6.99 9.39 17.91
CA VAL A 225 -7.88 8.86 16.89
C VAL A 225 -8.34 7.45 17.26
N ASP A 226 -9.65 7.22 17.14
CA ASP A 226 -10.23 5.88 17.21
C ASP A 226 -9.71 5.01 16.06
N LYS A 227 -9.10 3.87 16.40
CA LYS A 227 -8.49 2.92 15.45
C LYS A 227 -9.42 1.78 15.06
N GLU A 228 -10.60 1.69 15.65
CA GLU A 228 -11.56 0.65 15.31
C GLU A 228 -12.15 0.90 13.91
N LEU A 229 -12.14 -0.13 13.07
CA LEU A 229 -12.71 -0.11 11.73
C LEU A 229 -14.20 -0.46 11.81
N GLY A 230 -15.02 0.30 11.12
CA GLY A 230 -16.46 0.13 11.12
C GLY A 230 -17.09 0.52 9.79
N SER A 231 -18.31 1.05 9.85
CA SER A 231 -19.08 1.42 8.66
C SER A 231 -18.63 2.73 7.99
N SER A 232 -17.73 3.50 8.62
CA SER A 232 -17.17 4.75 8.05
C SER A 232 -15.75 4.57 7.58
N MET A 233 -15.41 5.22 6.46
CA MET A 233 -14.07 5.12 5.87
C MET A 233 -13.03 5.94 6.64
N LYS A 234 -11.87 5.30 6.90
CA LYS A 234 -10.68 5.89 7.54
C LYS A 234 -9.41 5.67 6.71
N SER A 235 -9.47 4.81 5.67
CA SER A 235 -8.36 4.50 4.79
C SER A 235 -7.99 5.69 3.88
N VAL A 236 -6.69 5.84 3.62
CA VAL A 236 -6.13 6.93 2.80
C VAL A 236 -5.70 6.47 1.40
N GLY A 237 -5.59 5.17 1.19
CA GLY A 237 -5.20 4.55 -0.07
C GLY A 237 -5.34 3.04 -0.02
N GLU A 238 -4.93 2.37 -1.08
CA GLU A 238 -5.00 0.92 -1.18
C GLU A 238 -3.87 0.34 -2.02
N VAL A 239 -3.64 -0.95 -1.87
CA VAL A 239 -2.72 -1.74 -2.69
C VAL A 239 -3.48 -2.86 -3.38
N MET A 240 -3.00 -3.27 -4.55
CA MET A 240 -3.47 -4.45 -5.26
C MET A 240 -2.32 -5.43 -5.45
N ALA A 241 -2.47 -6.63 -4.91
CA ALA A 241 -1.51 -7.71 -5.08
C ALA A 241 -2.11 -8.83 -5.92
N ILE A 242 -1.29 -9.45 -6.76
CA ILE A 242 -1.69 -10.52 -7.67
C ILE A 242 -0.82 -11.75 -7.40
N GLY A 243 -1.46 -12.91 -7.32
CA GLY A 243 -0.80 -14.21 -7.16
C GLY A 243 -1.61 -15.31 -7.80
N ARG A 244 -1.03 -16.53 -7.92
CA ARG A 244 -1.74 -17.70 -8.40
C ARG A 244 -2.54 -18.40 -7.31
N THR A 245 -2.30 -18.03 -6.05
CA THR A 245 -3.01 -18.49 -4.85
C THR A 245 -3.30 -17.33 -3.92
N PHE A 246 -4.26 -17.53 -3.03
CA PHE A 246 -4.58 -16.53 -1.99
C PHE A 246 -3.37 -16.28 -1.08
N GLU A 247 -2.64 -17.34 -0.70
CA GLU A 247 -1.45 -17.23 0.14
C GLU A 247 -0.39 -16.31 -0.49
N GLU A 248 -0.15 -16.46 -1.80
CA GLU A 248 0.79 -15.59 -2.53
C GLU A 248 0.30 -14.14 -2.56
N ALA A 249 -0.97 -13.93 -2.93
CA ALA A 249 -1.54 -12.59 -3.08
C ALA A 249 -1.58 -11.83 -1.75
N ILE A 250 -2.04 -12.47 -0.65
CA ILE A 250 -2.12 -11.82 0.66
C ILE A 250 -0.74 -11.47 1.22
N GLN A 251 0.26 -12.33 1.06
CA GLN A 251 1.63 -12.08 1.49
C GLN A 251 2.23 -10.86 0.80
N LYS A 252 2.10 -10.76 -0.51
CA LYS A 252 2.53 -9.60 -1.30
C LYS A 252 1.81 -8.33 -0.84
N GLY A 253 0.47 -8.37 -0.76
CA GLY A 253 -0.34 -7.22 -0.38
C GLY A 253 0.02 -6.66 1.00
N LEU A 254 0.21 -7.53 1.99
CA LEU A 254 0.59 -7.11 3.34
C LEU A 254 1.98 -6.43 3.40
N ARG A 255 2.91 -6.80 2.52
CA ARG A 255 4.20 -6.10 2.41
C ARG A 255 4.07 -4.76 1.68
N MET A 256 3.19 -4.67 0.67
CA MET A 256 2.95 -3.45 -0.12
C MET A 256 2.37 -2.30 0.70
N ILE A 257 1.63 -2.59 1.79
CA ILE A 257 1.06 -1.55 2.67
C ILE A 257 2.14 -0.62 3.23
N GLY A 258 3.34 -1.14 3.51
CA GLY A 258 4.50 -0.34 3.92
C GLY A 258 4.37 0.30 5.30
N GLN A 259 3.71 -0.37 6.25
CA GLN A 259 3.55 0.05 7.65
C GLN A 259 4.53 -0.63 8.60
N GLY A 260 5.72 -1.01 8.13
CA GLY A 260 6.73 -1.71 8.93
C GLY A 260 6.44 -3.20 9.14
N MET A 261 5.40 -3.74 8.51
CA MET A 261 5.04 -5.15 8.59
C MET A 261 5.62 -5.94 7.40
N HIS A 262 6.00 -7.16 7.63
CA HIS A 262 6.74 -7.99 6.68
C HIS A 262 5.90 -9.15 6.09
N GLY A 263 4.59 -8.94 5.92
CA GLY A 263 3.66 -9.96 5.46
C GLY A 263 3.00 -10.72 6.61
N PHE A 264 2.32 -11.84 6.31
CA PHE A 264 1.66 -12.69 7.29
C PHE A 264 2.66 -13.64 7.94
N VAL A 265 3.50 -13.09 8.80
CA VAL A 265 4.51 -13.79 9.60
C VAL A 265 4.58 -13.16 10.99
N GLU A 266 5.45 -13.67 11.86
CA GLU A 266 5.68 -13.01 13.13
C GLU A 266 6.32 -11.61 12.91
N ASN A 267 5.53 -10.59 13.17
CA ASN A 267 5.99 -9.21 13.27
C ASN A 267 6.32 -8.92 14.75
N LYS A 268 7.60 -9.05 15.12
CA LYS A 268 8.06 -8.98 16.52
C LYS A 268 7.77 -7.62 17.16
N GLU A 269 7.74 -6.60 16.34
CA GLU A 269 7.52 -5.19 16.70
C GLU A 269 6.08 -4.90 17.14
N LEU A 270 5.13 -5.78 16.77
CA LEU A 270 3.74 -5.65 17.16
C LEU A 270 3.51 -6.27 18.55
N VAL A 271 3.33 -5.45 19.57
CA VAL A 271 3.00 -5.87 20.92
C VAL A 271 1.48 -5.88 21.11
N ILE A 272 0.91 -7.02 21.56
CA ILE A 272 -0.53 -7.21 21.79
C ILE A 272 -0.69 -7.68 23.25
N ALA A 273 -1.39 -6.89 24.04
CA ALA A 273 -1.64 -7.22 25.45
C ALA A 273 -2.76 -8.25 25.63
N ASP A 274 -3.81 -8.16 24.81
CA ASP A 274 -4.99 -9.03 24.85
C ASP A 274 -5.35 -9.44 23.42
N ILE A 275 -5.06 -10.70 23.07
CA ILE A 275 -5.29 -11.24 21.74
C ILE A 275 -6.80 -11.39 21.47
N ASP A 276 -7.59 -11.85 22.43
CA ASP A 276 -9.03 -12.06 22.27
C ASP A 276 -9.75 -10.76 21.96
N LYS A 277 -9.43 -9.71 22.72
CA LYS A 277 -9.97 -8.37 22.49
C LYS A 277 -9.55 -7.84 21.10
N ALA A 278 -8.27 -7.94 20.77
CA ALA A 278 -7.73 -7.44 19.50
C ALA A 278 -8.24 -8.22 18.26
N LEU A 279 -8.74 -9.46 18.42
CA LEU A 279 -9.42 -10.21 17.38
C LEU A 279 -10.87 -9.77 17.21
N ARG A 280 -11.59 -9.48 18.31
CA ARG A 280 -13.00 -9.03 18.26
C ARG A 280 -13.14 -7.60 17.74
N GLU A 281 -12.26 -6.72 18.16
CA GLU A 281 -12.26 -5.31 17.75
C GLU A 281 -11.42 -5.13 16.48
N PRO A 282 -12.04 -4.89 15.30
CA PRO A 282 -11.32 -4.78 14.05
C PRO A 282 -10.51 -3.48 14.02
N THR A 283 -9.21 -3.61 13.82
CA THR A 283 -8.30 -2.48 13.59
C THR A 283 -7.46 -2.71 12.35
N ASP A 284 -6.71 -1.69 11.92
CA ASP A 284 -5.72 -1.80 10.85
C ASP A 284 -4.64 -2.88 11.10
N LYS A 285 -4.56 -3.40 12.33
CA LYS A 285 -3.60 -4.44 12.74
C LYS A 285 -4.20 -5.84 12.87
N ARG A 286 -5.55 -6.00 12.79
CA ARG A 286 -6.22 -7.28 13.06
C ARG A 286 -5.64 -8.46 12.27
N ILE A 287 -5.29 -8.27 11.00
CA ILE A 287 -4.68 -9.33 10.19
C ILE A 287 -3.36 -9.85 10.80
N PHE A 288 -2.57 -8.97 11.38
CA PHE A 288 -1.32 -9.35 12.05
C PHE A 288 -1.56 -9.92 13.45
N VAL A 289 -2.66 -9.55 14.12
CA VAL A 289 -3.11 -10.19 15.37
C VAL A 289 -3.46 -11.65 15.12
N ILE A 290 -4.11 -11.96 13.99
CA ILE A 290 -4.41 -13.35 13.59
C ILE A 290 -3.13 -14.18 13.49
N SER A 291 -2.04 -13.63 12.91
CA SER A 291 -0.77 -14.36 12.84
C SER A 291 -0.18 -14.64 14.23
N LYS A 292 -0.33 -13.70 15.18
CA LYS A 292 0.09 -13.89 16.58
C LYS A 292 -0.79 -14.92 17.31
N ALA A 293 -2.09 -14.89 17.08
CA ALA A 293 -3.04 -15.87 17.65
C ALA A 293 -2.66 -17.29 17.21
N PHE A 294 -2.44 -17.53 15.93
CA PHE A 294 -2.01 -18.83 15.42
C PHE A 294 -0.67 -19.27 15.99
N ARG A 295 0.26 -18.35 16.21
CA ARG A 295 1.52 -18.65 16.87
C ARG A 295 1.34 -19.00 18.35
N ALA A 296 0.41 -18.34 19.02
CA ALA A 296 0.03 -18.65 20.41
C ALA A 296 -0.77 -19.94 20.57
N GLY A 297 -1.11 -20.63 19.46
CA GLY A 297 -1.79 -21.92 19.48
C GLY A 297 -3.30 -21.86 19.30
N TYR A 298 -3.87 -20.71 18.95
CA TYR A 298 -5.28 -20.61 18.58
C TYR A 298 -5.57 -21.45 17.35
N THR A 299 -6.71 -22.12 17.37
CA THR A 299 -7.21 -22.88 16.22
C THR A 299 -7.96 -21.96 15.25
N VAL A 300 -8.17 -22.45 14.01
CA VAL A 300 -8.99 -21.76 13.02
C VAL A 300 -10.40 -21.51 13.56
N ASP A 301 -10.99 -22.48 14.27
CA ASP A 301 -12.33 -22.35 14.86
C ASP A 301 -12.38 -21.23 15.91
N GLN A 302 -11.40 -21.16 16.80
CA GLN A 302 -11.31 -20.11 17.82
C GLN A 302 -11.19 -18.72 17.20
N VAL A 303 -10.33 -18.57 16.18
CA VAL A 303 -10.18 -17.28 15.48
C VAL A 303 -11.46 -16.92 14.73
N HIS A 304 -12.10 -17.90 14.08
CA HIS A 304 -13.40 -17.70 13.41
C HIS A 304 -14.47 -17.22 14.39
N GLU A 305 -14.60 -17.85 15.55
CA GLU A 305 -15.59 -17.44 16.55
C GLU A 305 -15.40 -16.00 17.03
N LEU A 306 -14.15 -15.54 17.15
CA LEU A 306 -13.83 -14.18 17.60
C LEU A 306 -13.99 -13.14 16.50
N THR A 307 -13.65 -13.48 15.24
CA THR A 307 -13.58 -12.53 14.13
C THR A 307 -14.73 -12.63 13.15
N LYS A 308 -15.39 -13.78 13.09
CA LYS A 308 -16.38 -14.18 12.06
C LYS A 308 -15.82 -14.19 10.63
N ILE A 309 -14.50 -14.13 10.46
CA ILE A 309 -13.85 -14.32 9.17
C ILE A 309 -14.03 -15.76 8.72
N ASP A 310 -14.29 -15.97 7.43
CA ASP A 310 -14.53 -17.31 6.88
C ASP A 310 -13.35 -18.26 7.14
N LYS A 311 -13.67 -19.47 7.54
CA LYS A 311 -12.68 -20.51 7.88
C LYS A 311 -11.75 -20.83 6.72
N TRP A 312 -12.23 -20.77 5.48
CA TRP A 312 -11.40 -21.00 4.30
C TRP A 312 -10.20 -20.04 4.26
N PHE A 313 -10.43 -18.74 4.48
CA PHE A 313 -9.34 -17.76 4.55
C PHE A 313 -8.40 -18.03 5.72
N LEU A 314 -8.96 -18.35 6.88
CA LEU A 314 -8.15 -18.65 8.08
C LEU A 314 -7.28 -19.89 7.90
N GLU A 315 -7.79 -20.95 7.23
CA GLU A 315 -7.01 -22.14 6.87
C GLU A 315 -5.85 -21.80 5.93
N LYS A 316 -6.09 -20.94 4.92
CA LYS A 316 -5.03 -20.45 4.02
C LYS A 316 -3.95 -19.65 4.76
N LEU A 317 -4.36 -18.82 5.71
CA LEU A 317 -3.42 -18.10 6.57
C LEU A 317 -2.65 -19.06 7.49
N MET A 318 -3.29 -20.11 8.01
CA MET A 318 -2.64 -21.15 8.80
C MET A 318 -1.57 -21.90 7.98
N ASN A 319 -1.82 -22.15 6.67
CA ASN A 319 -0.82 -22.76 5.79
C ASN A 319 0.48 -21.92 5.73
N ILE A 320 0.36 -20.59 5.64
CA ILE A 320 1.51 -19.68 5.68
C ILE A 320 2.26 -19.83 7.02
N MET A 321 1.54 -19.84 8.14
CA MET A 321 2.16 -19.98 9.47
C MET A 321 2.86 -21.34 9.65
N ASN A 322 2.29 -22.43 9.12
CA ASN A 322 2.93 -23.73 9.15
C ASN A 322 4.23 -23.74 8.35
N THR A 323 4.25 -23.19 7.15
CA THR A 323 5.48 -23.05 6.34
C THR A 323 6.52 -22.15 7.04
N SER A 324 6.08 -21.09 7.72
CA SER A 324 6.98 -20.27 8.54
C SER A 324 7.64 -21.06 9.67
N LYS A 325 6.87 -21.94 10.34
CA LYS A 325 7.42 -22.84 11.39
C LYS A 325 8.37 -23.88 10.81
N GLU A 326 8.05 -24.47 9.66
CA GLU A 326 8.94 -25.42 8.96
C GLU A 326 10.29 -24.76 8.60
N LEU A 327 10.27 -23.51 8.08
CA LEU A 327 11.48 -22.74 7.80
C LEU A 327 12.32 -22.49 9.06
N GLN A 328 11.66 -22.15 10.18
CA GLN A 328 12.35 -21.97 11.47
C GLN A 328 12.98 -23.28 11.96
N GLY A 329 12.37 -24.41 11.63
CA GLY A 329 12.91 -25.74 11.93
C GLY A 329 14.25 -26.04 11.28
N LEU A 330 14.53 -25.46 10.10
CA LEU A 330 15.84 -25.57 9.45
C LEU A 330 16.98 -24.98 10.29
N CYS A 331 16.68 -24.00 11.14
CA CYS A 331 17.66 -23.39 12.05
C CYS A 331 18.00 -24.29 13.26
N HIS A 332 17.13 -25.26 13.60
CA HIS A 332 17.23 -26.07 14.80
C HIS A 332 17.58 -27.55 14.54
N SER A 333 17.49 -28.05 13.31
CA SER A 333 17.82 -29.43 12.97
C SER A 333 19.32 -29.64 12.81
N GLU A 334 19.90 -30.58 13.54
CA GLU A 334 21.26 -31.16 13.45
C GLU A 334 22.49 -30.28 13.78
N LEU A 335 22.39 -28.93 13.71
CA LEU A 335 23.49 -28.04 14.09
C LEU A 335 23.55 -27.73 15.61
N ALA A 336 22.64 -28.29 16.40
CA ALA A 336 22.54 -28.02 17.82
C ALA A 336 23.44 -28.95 18.70
N GLU A 337 24.02 -29.98 18.17
CA GLU A 337 24.81 -30.97 18.95
C GLU A 337 26.30 -30.67 19.07
N GLU A 338 26.87 -29.71 18.30
CA GLU A 338 28.26 -29.30 18.47
C GLU A 338 28.37 -27.86 18.98
N SER A 339 28.62 -27.74 20.26
CA SER A 339 28.86 -26.50 21.00
C SER A 339 30.15 -25.84 20.61
N THR A 340 30.15 -24.85 19.71
CA THR A 340 31.22 -23.89 19.52
C THR A 340 30.73 -22.44 19.46
N PRO A 341 31.45 -21.47 20.04
CA PRO A 341 30.89 -20.15 20.40
C PRO A 341 31.13 -19.07 19.37
N SER A 342 30.80 -19.25 18.08
CA SER A 342 30.83 -18.16 17.13
C SER A 342 29.54 -18.12 16.27
N ALA A 343 28.65 -17.21 16.61
CA ALA A 343 27.39 -16.98 15.87
C ALA A 343 27.60 -16.59 14.39
N GLN A 344 28.80 -16.22 14.00
CA GLN A 344 29.16 -15.77 12.67
C GLN A 344 29.25 -16.89 11.60
N CYS A 345 29.54 -18.16 11.99
CA CYS A 345 29.67 -19.27 11.07
C CYS A 345 28.34 -19.94 10.66
N ARG A 346 27.27 -19.80 11.43
CA ARG A 346 26.04 -20.58 11.21
C ARG A 346 25.22 -20.15 9.98
N GLY A 347 25.32 -18.91 9.53
CA GLY A 347 24.58 -18.44 8.36
C GLY A 347 25.01 -19.12 7.05
N GLU A 348 26.32 -19.24 6.84
CA GLU A 348 26.88 -19.90 5.65
C GLU A 348 26.60 -21.42 5.67
N GLU A 349 26.65 -22.05 6.83
CA GLU A 349 26.34 -23.47 7.01
C GLU A 349 24.86 -23.77 6.66
N ILE A 350 23.92 -22.93 7.10
CA ILE A 350 22.50 -23.08 6.76
C ILE A 350 22.29 -22.91 5.24
N LEU A 351 22.90 -21.92 4.62
CA LEU A 351 22.81 -21.70 3.17
C LEU A 351 23.39 -22.89 2.40
N HIS A 352 24.53 -23.43 2.84
CA HIS A 352 25.16 -24.62 2.25
C HIS A 352 24.30 -25.87 2.44
N PHE A 353 23.67 -26.05 3.61
CA PHE A 353 22.75 -27.15 3.85
C PHE A 353 21.54 -27.06 2.88
N VAL A 354 20.86 -25.92 2.80
CA VAL A 354 19.72 -25.74 1.89
C VAL A 354 20.13 -25.96 0.42
N GLN A 355 21.35 -25.55 0.04
CA GLN A 355 21.85 -25.75 -1.31
C GLN A 355 22.00 -27.23 -1.68
N ASN A 356 22.30 -28.10 -0.71
CA ASN A 356 22.64 -29.49 -0.95
C ASN A 356 21.53 -30.49 -0.54
N ASP A 357 20.54 -30.07 0.23
CA ASP A 357 19.44 -30.91 0.69
C ASP A 357 18.17 -30.69 -0.13
N LYS A 358 17.65 -31.76 -0.73
CA LYS A 358 16.45 -31.70 -1.58
C LYS A 358 15.18 -31.32 -0.83
N ALA A 359 15.02 -31.78 0.42
CA ALA A 359 13.85 -31.46 1.22
C ALA A 359 13.85 -29.96 1.60
N ALA A 360 15.00 -29.42 1.96
CA ALA A 360 15.19 -28.01 2.21
C ALA A 360 14.96 -27.15 0.96
N GLN A 361 15.38 -27.61 -0.22
CA GLN A 361 15.07 -26.93 -1.50
C GLN A 361 13.57 -26.92 -1.81
N GLU A 362 12.88 -28.05 -1.58
CA GLU A 362 11.41 -28.11 -1.76
C GLU A 362 10.67 -27.20 -0.77
N LEU A 363 11.14 -27.10 0.47
CA LEU A 363 10.59 -26.16 1.45
C LEU A 363 10.84 -24.71 1.02
N LEU A 364 12.02 -24.39 0.50
CA LEU A 364 12.31 -23.06 -0.07
C LEU A 364 11.39 -22.75 -1.24
N ARG A 365 11.16 -23.71 -2.14
CA ARG A 365 10.21 -23.58 -3.26
C ARG A 365 8.78 -23.37 -2.76
N LYS A 366 8.32 -24.19 -1.81
CA LYS A 366 7.00 -24.06 -1.17
C LYS A 366 6.82 -22.66 -0.59
N ALA A 367 7.79 -22.16 0.14
CA ALA A 367 7.76 -20.82 0.71
C ALA A 367 7.64 -19.73 -0.38
N LYS A 368 8.44 -19.81 -1.45
CA LYS A 368 8.36 -18.85 -2.56
C LYS A 368 7.00 -18.91 -3.28
N VAL A 369 6.43 -20.09 -3.49
CA VAL A 369 5.09 -20.29 -4.07
C VAL A 369 3.99 -19.71 -3.19
N GLN A 370 4.14 -19.77 -1.87
CA GLN A 370 3.23 -19.13 -0.91
C GLN A 370 3.51 -17.62 -0.70
N GLY A 371 4.37 -17.02 -1.51
CA GLY A 371 4.60 -15.59 -1.51
C GLY A 371 5.58 -15.07 -0.46
N PHE A 372 6.36 -15.92 0.21
CA PHE A 372 7.43 -15.45 1.10
C PHE A 372 8.49 -14.65 0.34
N SER A 373 8.85 -13.49 0.86
CA SER A 373 9.99 -12.72 0.34
C SER A 373 11.32 -13.33 0.77
N ASP A 374 12.39 -12.99 0.06
CA ASP A 374 13.75 -13.40 0.44
C ASP A 374 14.11 -12.89 1.85
N PHE A 375 13.62 -11.68 2.22
CA PHE A 375 13.75 -11.15 3.58
C PHE A 375 13.04 -12.02 4.65
N GLN A 376 11.79 -12.43 4.40
CA GLN A 376 11.04 -13.27 5.33
C GLN A 376 11.72 -14.63 5.52
N ILE A 377 12.25 -15.21 4.45
CA ILE A 377 12.99 -16.48 4.50
C ILE A 377 14.28 -16.30 5.29
N ALA A 378 15.08 -15.25 4.98
CA ALA A 378 16.33 -14.96 5.70
C ALA A 378 16.10 -14.82 7.20
N ARG A 379 15.02 -14.09 7.58
CA ARG A 379 14.63 -13.93 8.98
C ARG A 379 14.17 -15.24 9.63
N ALA A 380 13.38 -16.05 8.91
CA ALA A 380 12.86 -17.32 9.43
C ALA A 380 13.98 -18.32 9.73
N ILE A 381 15.00 -18.41 8.87
CA ILE A 381 16.17 -19.29 9.07
C ILE A 381 17.28 -18.65 9.92
N GLY A 382 17.06 -17.46 10.49
CA GLY A 382 17.92 -16.84 11.48
C GLY A 382 19.15 -16.10 10.94
N LEU A 383 19.20 -15.76 9.63
CA LEU A 383 20.31 -14.99 9.05
C LEU A 383 20.45 -13.58 9.63
N GLU A 384 19.38 -13.00 10.17
CA GLU A 384 19.40 -11.69 10.83
C GLU A 384 20.37 -11.60 12.02
N LYS A 385 20.83 -12.74 12.54
CA LYS A 385 21.78 -12.80 13.67
C LYS A 385 23.25 -12.66 13.22
N CYS A 386 23.51 -12.81 11.95
CA CYS A 386 24.88 -12.85 11.42
C CYS A 386 25.14 -11.93 10.23
N MET A 387 24.12 -11.34 9.65
CA MET A 387 24.25 -10.39 8.54
C MET A 387 23.11 -9.36 8.57
N ASP A 388 23.31 -8.22 7.94
CA ASP A 388 22.26 -7.22 7.82
C ASP A 388 21.12 -7.68 6.89
N SER A 389 20.03 -6.91 6.87
CA SER A 389 18.84 -7.27 6.11
C SER A 389 19.07 -7.29 4.58
N GLU A 390 19.94 -6.44 4.05
CA GLU A 390 20.26 -6.38 2.62
C GLU A 390 21.08 -7.60 2.20
N ASP A 391 22.12 -7.93 2.98
CA ASP A 391 22.97 -9.11 2.75
C ASP A 391 22.16 -10.40 2.89
N GLY A 392 21.25 -10.48 3.88
CA GLY A 392 20.33 -11.61 4.03
C GLY A 392 19.42 -11.83 2.82
N ILE A 393 18.86 -10.77 2.26
CA ILE A 393 18.05 -10.82 1.02
C ILE A 393 18.90 -11.32 -0.14
N LEU A 394 20.11 -10.78 -0.32
CA LEU A 394 21.01 -11.16 -1.41
C LEU A 394 21.49 -12.60 -1.29
N ALA A 395 21.75 -13.08 -0.08
CA ALA A 395 22.14 -14.46 0.18
C ALA A 395 21.01 -15.44 -0.22
N ILE A 396 19.77 -15.19 0.20
CA ILE A 396 18.62 -16.02 -0.20
C ILE A 396 18.37 -15.93 -1.70
N ARG A 397 18.49 -14.72 -2.29
CA ARG A 397 18.39 -14.54 -3.74
C ARG A 397 19.44 -15.36 -4.50
N ALA A 398 20.68 -15.34 -4.08
CA ALA A 398 21.75 -16.14 -4.68
C ALA A 398 21.47 -17.64 -4.54
N LEU A 399 21.08 -18.09 -3.35
CA LEU A 399 20.73 -19.47 -3.07
C LEU A 399 19.60 -19.97 -3.99
N ARG A 400 18.44 -19.25 -4.01
CA ARG A 400 17.32 -19.69 -4.84
C ARG A 400 17.63 -19.72 -6.34
N LYS A 401 18.45 -18.76 -6.83
CA LYS A 401 18.93 -18.76 -8.21
C LYS A 401 19.83 -19.96 -8.50
N SER A 402 20.73 -20.33 -7.60
CA SER A 402 21.65 -21.47 -7.76
C SER A 402 20.92 -22.81 -7.85
N VAL A 403 19.78 -22.95 -7.17
CA VAL A 403 18.95 -24.17 -7.19
C VAL A 403 17.76 -24.08 -8.17
N GLY A 404 17.75 -23.07 -9.07
CA GLY A 404 16.75 -22.94 -10.12
C GLY A 404 15.37 -22.51 -9.65
N ILE A 405 15.24 -21.87 -8.50
CA ILE A 405 13.98 -21.29 -8.00
C ILE A 405 13.91 -19.83 -8.47
N LEU A 406 13.33 -19.62 -9.64
CA LEU A 406 13.19 -18.31 -10.29
C LEU A 406 11.71 -17.96 -10.45
N PRO A 407 11.33 -16.68 -10.32
CA PRO A 407 9.98 -16.26 -10.66
C PRO A 407 9.77 -16.28 -12.17
N VAL A 408 8.54 -16.48 -12.57
CA VAL A 408 8.09 -16.31 -13.95
C VAL A 408 7.14 -15.11 -14.04
N VAL A 409 7.03 -14.54 -15.23
CA VAL A 409 6.16 -13.40 -15.51
C VAL A 409 4.89 -13.90 -16.19
N LYS A 410 3.76 -13.53 -15.61
CA LYS A 410 2.43 -13.82 -16.14
C LYS A 410 1.73 -12.54 -16.55
N GLN A 411 0.90 -12.63 -17.59
CA GLN A 411 0.03 -11.54 -18.02
C GLN A 411 -1.30 -11.59 -17.25
N ILE A 412 -1.88 -10.42 -16.99
CA ILE A 412 -3.29 -10.34 -16.60
C ILE A 412 -4.12 -10.74 -17.81
N ASP A 413 -4.85 -11.82 -17.65
CA ASP A 413 -5.63 -12.46 -18.70
C ASP A 413 -7.08 -12.60 -18.25
N THR A 414 -8.00 -12.06 -19.01
CA THR A 414 -9.42 -12.09 -18.71
C THR A 414 -10.15 -13.29 -19.31
N LEU A 415 -9.44 -14.20 -19.93
CA LEU A 415 -9.99 -15.39 -20.57
C LEU A 415 -9.37 -16.69 -20.03
N ALA A 416 -8.77 -16.63 -18.83
CA ALA A 416 -8.19 -17.78 -18.14
C ALA A 416 -7.25 -18.63 -19.04
N ALA A 417 -6.43 -17.95 -19.84
CA ALA A 417 -5.51 -18.51 -20.83
C ALA A 417 -6.17 -19.28 -22.01
N GLU A 418 -7.48 -19.21 -22.16
CA GLU A 418 -8.17 -19.84 -23.30
C GLU A 418 -7.96 -19.12 -24.64
N TYR A 419 -7.59 -17.82 -24.58
CA TYR A 419 -7.28 -16.99 -25.74
C TYR A 419 -6.04 -16.13 -25.48
N PRO A 420 -5.16 -15.90 -26.47
CA PRO A 420 -3.93 -15.12 -26.27
C PRO A 420 -4.21 -13.70 -25.79
N ALA A 421 -3.69 -13.35 -24.61
CA ALA A 421 -3.72 -12.00 -24.08
C ALA A 421 -2.65 -11.12 -24.74
N GLN A 422 -3.01 -9.86 -25.03
CA GLN A 422 -2.12 -8.82 -25.54
C GLN A 422 -2.06 -7.62 -24.61
N THR A 423 -2.28 -7.86 -23.33
CA THR A 423 -2.21 -6.83 -22.30
C THR A 423 -0.75 -6.50 -21.98
N ASN A 424 -0.52 -5.27 -21.54
CA ASN A 424 0.77 -4.86 -20.96
C ASN A 424 0.86 -5.09 -19.45
N TYR A 425 -0.20 -5.64 -18.82
CA TYR A 425 -0.27 -5.92 -17.38
C TYR A 425 0.40 -7.24 -17.05
N LEU A 426 1.43 -7.16 -16.19
CA LEU A 426 2.30 -8.26 -15.82
C LEU A 426 2.39 -8.38 -14.30
N TYR A 427 2.61 -9.59 -13.81
CA TYR A 427 2.97 -9.87 -12.42
C TYR A 427 3.98 -11.02 -12.34
N LEU A 428 4.79 -11.05 -11.30
CA LEU A 428 5.73 -12.13 -11.05
C LEU A 428 5.13 -13.16 -10.10
N THR A 429 5.37 -14.44 -10.39
CA THR A 429 4.95 -15.56 -9.53
C THR A 429 5.97 -16.69 -9.58
N TYR A 430 6.02 -17.51 -8.53
CA TYR A 430 6.76 -18.76 -8.52
C TYR A 430 5.89 -19.97 -8.88
N SER A 431 4.59 -19.74 -9.10
CA SER A 431 3.60 -20.75 -9.51
C SER A 431 3.43 -20.74 -11.03
N GLY A 432 4.48 -21.13 -11.76
CA GLY A 432 4.45 -21.21 -13.21
C GLY A 432 5.72 -21.86 -13.78
N VAL A 433 5.67 -22.25 -15.04
CA VAL A 433 6.80 -22.95 -15.71
C VAL A 433 7.51 -22.08 -16.76
N ALA A 434 6.84 -21.04 -17.27
CA ALA A 434 7.38 -20.18 -18.33
C ALA A 434 6.81 -18.76 -18.23
N ASN A 435 7.55 -17.81 -18.83
CA ASN A 435 7.09 -16.44 -18.99
C ASN A 435 6.08 -16.33 -20.13
N ASP A 436 5.04 -15.53 -19.95
CA ASP A 436 4.05 -15.23 -21.00
C ASP A 436 4.56 -14.18 -22.00
N VAL A 437 5.59 -13.44 -21.65
CA VAL A 437 6.19 -12.40 -22.49
C VAL A 437 7.63 -12.73 -22.87
N ARG A 438 8.05 -12.26 -24.05
CA ARG A 438 9.43 -12.39 -24.52
C ARG A 438 10.25 -11.16 -24.16
N TYR A 439 11.49 -11.41 -23.74
CA TYR A 439 12.48 -10.38 -23.45
C TYR A 439 13.50 -10.33 -24.57
N LEU A 440 13.78 -9.14 -25.09
CA LEU A 440 14.67 -8.94 -26.23
C LEU A 440 16.12 -8.75 -25.83
N GLY A 441 16.42 -8.34 -24.57
CA GLY A 441 17.77 -8.07 -24.09
C GLY A 441 18.49 -6.92 -24.82
N ASP A 442 17.73 -6.07 -25.55
CA ASP A 442 18.25 -5.03 -26.46
C ASP A 442 18.62 -3.72 -25.75
N ARG A 443 18.47 -3.65 -24.43
CA ARG A 443 18.70 -2.46 -23.60
C ARG A 443 17.95 -1.21 -24.06
N LYS A 444 16.81 -1.38 -24.72
CA LYS A 444 15.95 -0.27 -25.16
C LYS A 444 14.80 0.01 -24.18
N SER A 445 14.71 -0.66 -23.05
CA SER A 445 13.76 -0.38 -21.99
C SER A 445 14.35 0.53 -20.93
N ILE A 446 13.50 1.37 -20.34
CA ILE A 446 13.78 2.17 -19.15
C ILE A 446 12.70 1.87 -18.12
N VAL A 447 13.13 1.52 -16.91
CA VAL A 447 12.22 1.20 -15.80
C VAL A 447 11.96 2.46 -14.98
N VAL A 448 10.69 2.72 -14.69
CA VAL A 448 10.24 3.77 -13.77
C VAL A 448 9.66 3.08 -12.54
N LEU A 449 10.13 3.47 -11.35
CA LEU A 449 9.56 2.99 -10.10
C LEU A 449 8.45 3.95 -9.65
N GLY A 450 7.24 3.43 -9.45
CA GLY A 450 6.07 4.19 -9.03
C GLY A 450 6.06 4.56 -7.56
N SER A 451 4.99 5.21 -7.11
CA SER A 451 4.86 5.73 -5.75
C SER A 451 4.25 4.73 -4.74
N GLY A 452 3.70 3.62 -5.25
CA GLY A 452 2.96 2.67 -4.41
C GLY A 452 1.64 3.24 -3.89
N ALA A 453 1.18 2.75 -2.74
CA ALA A 453 -0.07 3.20 -2.14
C ALA A 453 -0.07 4.68 -1.78
N TYR A 454 -1.19 5.33 -2.00
CA TYR A 454 -1.42 6.67 -1.45
C TYR A 454 -1.33 6.65 0.07
N ARG A 455 -0.75 7.70 0.61
CA ARG A 455 -0.52 7.90 2.04
C ARG A 455 -0.36 9.39 2.34
N ILE A 456 -0.49 9.76 3.59
CA ILE A 456 -0.22 11.13 4.01
C ILE A 456 1.23 11.51 3.67
N GLY A 457 1.40 12.56 2.88
CA GLY A 457 2.69 13.06 2.38
C GLY A 457 3.21 12.38 1.11
N SER A 458 2.42 11.50 0.45
CA SER A 458 2.76 10.89 -0.84
C SER A 458 1.50 10.41 -1.56
N SER A 459 1.03 11.17 -2.54
CA SER A 459 -0.24 10.92 -3.21
C SER A 459 -0.14 11.10 -4.73
N VAL A 460 -1.18 11.68 -5.35
CA VAL A 460 -1.38 11.77 -6.79
C VAL A 460 -0.28 12.56 -7.52
N GLU A 461 0.40 13.47 -6.85
CA GLU A 461 1.50 14.26 -7.40
C GLU A 461 2.65 13.40 -7.93
N PHE A 462 2.99 12.31 -7.22
CA PHE A 462 4.03 11.38 -7.68
C PHE A 462 3.56 10.50 -8.83
N ASP A 463 2.27 10.16 -8.89
CA ASP A 463 1.72 9.45 -10.03
C ASP A 463 1.77 10.31 -11.30
N TRP A 464 1.42 11.59 -11.19
CA TRP A 464 1.58 12.57 -12.26
C TRP A 464 3.02 12.61 -12.79
N CYS A 465 4.01 12.69 -11.89
CA CYS A 465 5.42 12.68 -12.27
C CYS A 465 5.82 11.38 -12.99
N GLY A 466 5.33 10.23 -12.48
CA GLY A 466 5.56 8.93 -13.10
C GLY A 466 4.99 8.85 -14.52
N VAL A 467 3.75 9.30 -14.73
CA VAL A 467 3.09 9.36 -16.05
C VAL A 467 3.87 10.25 -17.03
N GLN A 468 4.35 11.43 -16.58
CA GLN A 468 5.15 12.30 -17.43
C GLN A 468 6.49 11.66 -17.82
N ALA A 469 7.12 10.94 -16.89
CA ALA A 469 8.36 10.20 -17.18
C ALA A 469 8.10 9.09 -18.23
N LEU A 470 7.05 8.29 -18.09
CA LEU A 470 6.66 7.26 -19.06
C LEU A 470 6.41 7.84 -20.46
N ASN A 471 5.64 8.93 -20.52
CA ASN A 471 5.36 9.61 -21.79
C ASN A 471 6.62 10.15 -22.46
N THR A 472 7.55 10.69 -21.67
CA THR A 472 8.82 11.19 -22.17
C THR A 472 9.70 10.06 -22.71
N ILE A 473 9.81 8.94 -21.98
CA ILE A 473 10.56 7.75 -22.40
C ILE A 473 10.07 7.26 -23.76
N ARG A 474 8.74 7.17 -23.96
CA ARG A 474 8.13 6.75 -25.24
C ARG A 474 8.41 7.74 -26.37
N LYS A 475 8.35 9.06 -26.10
CA LYS A 475 8.69 10.11 -27.07
C LYS A 475 10.15 10.04 -27.52
N GLU A 476 11.06 9.67 -26.63
CA GLU A 476 12.48 9.48 -26.91
C GLU A 476 12.80 8.12 -27.60
N GLY A 477 11.78 7.32 -27.91
CA GLY A 477 11.92 6.06 -28.64
C GLY A 477 12.39 4.87 -27.81
N TYR A 478 12.31 4.97 -26.49
CA TYR A 478 12.56 3.84 -25.58
C TYR A 478 11.27 3.15 -25.19
N ARG A 479 11.37 1.86 -24.82
CA ARG A 479 10.27 1.14 -24.16
C ARG A 479 10.14 1.61 -22.71
N SER A 480 8.94 2.02 -22.35
CA SER A 480 8.59 2.42 -21.00
C SER A 480 8.14 1.20 -20.19
N VAL A 481 8.76 0.98 -19.04
CA VAL A 481 8.41 -0.08 -18.09
C VAL A 481 8.08 0.58 -16.76
N MET A 482 6.90 0.28 -16.21
CA MET A 482 6.48 0.76 -14.90
C MET A 482 6.45 -0.42 -13.91
N ILE A 483 6.92 -0.20 -12.70
CA ILE A 483 6.63 -1.08 -11.54
C ILE A 483 5.80 -0.26 -10.56
N ASN A 484 4.57 -0.67 -10.32
CA ASN A 484 3.67 -0.04 -9.35
C ASN A 484 2.55 -1.02 -8.95
N TYR A 485 1.94 -0.80 -7.78
CA TYR A 485 0.93 -1.69 -7.21
C TYR A 485 -0.32 -0.98 -6.70
N ASN A 486 -0.47 0.29 -7.00
CA ASN A 486 -1.63 1.08 -6.61
C ASN A 486 -2.68 1.05 -7.74
N PRO A 487 -3.88 0.48 -7.51
CA PRO A 487 -4.91 0.39 -8.54
C PRO A 487 -5.58 1.75 -8.84
N GLU A 488 -5.44 2.73 -7.95
CA GLU A 488 -6.06 4.05 -8.10
C GLU A 488 -5.22 5.01 -8.96
N THR A 489 -4.03 4.60 -9.42
CA THR A 489 -3.10 5.46 -10.17
C THR A 489 -3.32 5.40 -11.68
N VAL A 490 -3.07 6.53 -12.37
CA VAL A 490 -3.08 6.63 -13.84
C VAL A 490 -1.87 5.92 -14.45
N SER A 491 -0.72 5.90 -13.76
CA SER A 491 0.47 5.18 -14.23
C SER A 491 0.25 3.68 -14.39
N THR A 492 -0.79 3.14 -13.75
CA THR A 492 -1.21 1.74 -13.88
C THR A 492 -2.36 1.51 -14.86
N ASP A 493 -2.72 2.51 -15.68
CA ASP A 493 -3.69 2.34 -16.75
C ASP A 493 -3.08 1.60 -17.96
N TYR A 494 -3.94 0.87 -18.67
CA TYR A 494 -3.56 -0.07 -19.71
C TYR A 494 -2.80 0.55 -20.91
N ASP A 495 -2.87 1.87 -21.09
CA ASP A 495 -2.29 2.60 -22.23
C ASP A 495 -1.13 3.53 -21.84
N MET A 496 -0.75 3.57 -20.54
CA MET A 496 0.24 4.53 -20.04
C MET A 496 1.69 4.09 -20.28
N CYS A 497 1.97 2.80 -20.40
CA CYS A 497 3.33 2.29 -20.64
C CYS A 497 3.32 1.04 -21.53
N ASP A 498 4.49 0.64 -22.02
CA ASP A 498 4.63 -0.55 -22.86
C ASP A 498 4.58 -1.83 -22.05
N ARG A 499 5.05 -1.79 -20.77
CA ARG A 499 4.95 -2.88 -19.80
C ARG A 499 4.71 -2.34 -18.40
N LEU A 500 3.73 -2.91 -17.72
CA LEU A 500 3.39 -2.60 -16.34
C LEU A 500 3.51 -3.85 -15.49
N TYR A 501 4.41 -3.82 -14.54
CA TYR A 501 4.49 -4.83 -13.48
C TYR A 501 3.64 -4.40 -12.29
N PHE A 502 2.50 -5.06 -12.11
CA PHE A 502 1.72 -4.98 -10.90
C PHE A 502 2.39 -5.86 -9.84
N ASP A 503 3.42 -5.31 -9.19
CA ASP A 503 4.18 -6.05 -8.19
C ASP A 503 4.83 -5.10 -7.17
N GLU A 504 5.42 -5.68 -6.14
CA GLU A 504 6.04 -4.95 -5.05
C GLU A 504 7.18 -4.04 -5.52
N LEU A 505 7.25 -2.85 -4.95
CA LEU A 505 8.43 -1.97 -5.03
C LEU A 505 9.44 -2.35 -3.93
N SER A 506 9.73 -3.65 -3.81
CA SER A 506 10.75 -4.19 -2.91
C SER A 506 12.08 -4.38 -3.62
N PHE A 507 13.18 -4.40 -2.86
CA PHE A 507 14.52 -4.60 -3.42
C PHE A 507 14.62 -5.91 -4.20
N GLU A 508 14.06 -7.00 -3.66
CA GLU A 508 14.00 -8.31 -4.30
C GLU A 508 13.29 -8.26 -5.66
N ARG A 509 12.06 -7.70 -5.69
CA ARG A 509 11.22 -7.72 -6.89
C ARG A 509 11.75 -6.81 -7.97
N VAL A 510 12.24 -5.63 -7.60
CA VAL A 510 12.87 -4.71 -8.56
C VAL A 510 14.08 -5.36 -9.22
N LEU A 511 14.93 -6.07 -8.45
CA LEU A 511 16.05 -6.82 -9.02
C LEU A 511 15.58 -7.98 -9.93
N ASP A 512 14.48 -8.68 -9.60
CA ASP A 512 13.93 -9.73 -10.46
C ASP A 512 13.44 -9.16 -11.80
N VAL A 513 12.75 -8.01 -11.79
CA VAL A 513 12.34 -7.32 -13.02
C VAL A 513 13.54 -6.84 -13.83
N ILE A 514 14.57 -6.30 -13.17
CA ILE A 514 15.80 -5.82 -13.84
C ILE A 514 16.54 -6.98 -14.52
N ASP A 515 16.63 -8.14 -13.86
CA ASP A 515 17.24 -9.35 -14.45
C ASP A 515 16.52 -9.79 -15.74
N LEU A 516 15.19 -9.65 -15.78
CA LEU A 516 14.35 -10.01 -16.93
C LEU A 516 14.40 -8.95 -18.04
N GLU A 517 14.19 -7.69 -17.71
CA GLU A 517 14.10 -6.58 -18.67
C GLU A 517 15.46 -6.16 -19.23
N GLN A 518 16.54 -6.34 -18.46
CA GLN A 518 17.89 -5.83 -18.77
C GLN A 518 17.85 -4.39 -19.27
N PRO A 519 17.28 -3.45 -18.50
CA PRO A 519 16.98 -2.10 -18.96
C PRO A 519 18.27 -1.30 -19.20
N ARG A 520 18.15 -0.20 -19.96
CA ARG A 520 19.20 0.81 -20.05
C ARG A 520 19.49 1.44 -18.68
N GLY A 521 18.45 1.58 -17.86
CA GLY A 521 18.56 2.10 -16.49
C GLY A 521 17.20 2.25 -15.83
N VAL A 522 17.24 2.71 -14.58
CA VAL A 522 16.08 2.86 -13.69
C VAL A 522 15.94 4.33 -13.27
N ILE A 523 14.74 4.87 -13.37
CA ILE A 523 14.37 6.20 -12.85
C ILE A 523 13.71 6.00 -11.47
N VAL A 524 14.31 6.61 -10.44
CA VAL A 524 13.85 6.53 -9.05
C VAL A 524 13.27 7.85 -8.54
N SER A 525 13.52 8.96 -9.22
CA SER A 525 13.25 10.31 -8.73
C SER A 525 11.80 10.79 -8.86
N VAL A 526 10.91 10.00 -9.46
CA VAL A 526 9.53 10.43 -9.75
C VAL A 526 8.48 9.73 -8.89
N GLY A 527 8.85 8.71 -8.11
CA GLY A 527 7.92 7.90 -7.30
C GLY A 527 7.93 8.22 -5.80
N GLY A 528 8.57 9.31 -5.39
CA GLY A 528 8.67 9.70 -3.98
C GLY A 528 9.63 8.82 -3.17
N GLN A 529 9.34 8.67 -1.88
CA GLN A 529 10.27 8.06 -0.92
C GLN A 529 10.53 6.56 -1.16
N ILE A 530 9.55 5.79 -1.66
CA ILE A 530 9.73 4.34 -1.84
C ILE A 530 10.85 4.02 -2.83
N PRO A 531 10.83 4.53 -4.09
CA PRO A 531 11.94 4.30 -5.01
C PRO A 531 13.25 4.96 -4.54
N ASN A 532 13.17 6.11 -3.88
CA ASN A 532 14.35 6.81 -3.37
C ASN A 532 15.13 5.96 -2.35
N ASN A 533 14.43 5.27 -1.46
CA ASN A 533 15.02 4.34 -0.48
C ASN A 533 15.68 3.11 -1.14
N LEU A 534 15.34 2.80 -2.39
CA LEU A 534 15.95 1.71 -3.14
C LEU A 534 17.21 2.14 -3.91
N ALA A 535 17.40 3.44 -4.13
CA ALA A 535 18.44 3.96 -5.01
C ALA A 535 19.85 3.45 -4.65
N MET A 536 20.27 3.57 -3.39
CA MET A 536 21.59 3.11 -2.93
C MET A 536 21.72 1.58 -2.96
N LYS A 537 20.66 0.84 -2.62
CA LYS A 537 20.65 -0.63 -2.66
C LYS A 537 20.83 -1.13 -4.09
N LEU A 538 20.12 -0.56 -5.04
CA LEU A 538 20.23 -0.87 -6.46
C LEU A 538 21.62 -0.50 -7.02
N HIS A 539 22.15 0.66 -6.59
CA HIS A 539 23.50 1.09 -6.99
C HIS A 539 24.60 0.11 -6.54
N ARG A 540 24.53 -0.41 -5.31
CA ARG A 540 25.46 -1.44 -4.81
C ARG A 540 25.41 -2.73 -5.63
N GLN A 541 24.28 -3.01 -6.29
CA GLN A 541 24.11 -4.11 -7.23
C GLN A 541 24.46 -3.73 -8.68
N SER A 542 25.15 -2.62 -8.90
CA SER A 542 25.56 -2.13 -10.21
C SER A 542 24.41 -1.86 -11.18
N VAL A 543 23.21 -1.59 -10.67
CA VAL A 543 22.07 -1.19 -11.49
C VAL A 543 22.25 0.26 -11.96
N PRO A 544 22.18 0.56 -13.28
CA PRO A 544 22.28 1.91 -13.77
C PRO A 544 21.08 2.77 -13.32
N ILE A 545 21.32 3.75 -12.47
CA ILE A 545 20.31 4.74 -12.07
C ILE A 545 20.40 5.93 -13.00
N LEU A 546 19.27 6.32 -13.58
CA LEU A 546 19.17 7.49 -14.48
C LEU A 546 18.75 8.73 -13.70
N GLY A 547 19.41 9.83 -13.95
CA GLY A 547 19.21 11.09 -13.23
C GLY A 547 20.31 11.34 -12.20
N THR A 548 19.96 11.86 -11.04
CA THR A 548 20.89 12.16 -9.96
C THR A 548 21.54 10.89 -9.41
N SER A 549 22.86 10.94 -9.18
CA SER A 549 23.60 9.81 -8.63
C SER A 549 23.03 9.36 -7.27
N PRO A 550 22.88 8.06 -7.02
CA PRO A 550 22.47 7.55 -5.71
C PRO A 550 23.33 8.03 -4.54
N ILE A 551 24.63 8.25 -4.78
CA ILE A 551 25.55 8.83 -3.77
C ILE A 551 25.12 10.27 -3.43
N SER A 552 24.74 11.05 -4.42
CA SER A 552 24.26 12.42 -4.22
C SER A 552 22.87 12.46 -3.58
N ILE A 553 22.01 11.50 -3.91
CA ILE A 553 20.70 11.32 -3.26
C ILE A 553 20.93 11.01 -1.76
N ASP A 554 21.80 10.07 -1.42
CA ASP A 554 22.14 9.73 -0.04
C ASP A 554 22.76 10.93 0.72
N ARG A 555 23.60 11.73 0.06
CA ARG A 555 24.15 12.96 0.64
C ARG A 555 23.07 14.01 0.92
N ALA A 556 22.04 14.09 0.10
CA ALA A 556 20.92 15.02 0.28
C ALA A 556 19.93 14.54 1.35
N GLU A 557 19.64 13.24 1.38
CA GLU A 557 18.67 12.62 2.32
C GLU A 557 19.24 12.46 3.74
N SER A 558 20.51 12.15 3.86
CA SER A 558 21.20 12.03 5.14
C SER A 558 21.48 13.39 5.74
N ARG A 559 20.77 13.74 6.82
CA ARG A 559 20.88 15.06 7.44
C ARG A 559 22.29 15.42 7.86
N ASN A 560 23.03 14.47 8.41
CA ASN A 560 24.43 14.71 8.81
C ASN A 560 25.30 15.05 7.60
N LYS A 561 25.17 14.28 6.51
CA LYS A 561 25.94 14.50 5.29
C LYS A 561 25.55 15.82 4.61
N PHE A 562 24.24 16.12 4.59
CA PHE A 562 23.71 17.35 4.03
C PHE A 562 24.16 18.57 4.82
N SER A 563 24.01 18.57 6.14
CA SER A 563 24.44 19.67 7.01
C SER A 563 25.95 19.90 6.96
N ALA A 564 26.76 18.82 6.97
CA ALA A 564 28.21 18.93 6.80
C ALA A 564 28.60 19.53 5.44
N MET A 565 27.86 19.21 4.38
CA MET A 565 28.04 19.80 3.05
C MET A 565 27.70 21.30 3.07
N LEU A 566 26.61 21.72 3.74
CA LEU A 566 26.26 23.15 3.86
C LEU A 566 27.34 23.93 4.59
N ASP A 567 27.89 23.36 5.68
CA ASP A 567 29.00 23.98 6.42
C ASP A 567 30.25 24.16 5.53
N GLN A 568 30.61 23.12 4.76
CA GLN A 568 31.73 23.21 3.79
C GLN A 568 31.50 24.27 2.69
N LEU A 569 30.26 24.43 2.28
CA LEU A 569 29.87 25.45 1.30
C LEU A 569 29.72 26.84 1.95
N GLY A 570 29.82 26.99 3.27
CA GLY A 570 29.55 28.24 3.98
C GLY A 570 28.13 28.75 3.70
N ILE A 571 27.16 27.88 3.72
CA ILE A 571 25.73 28.17 3.59
C ILE A 571 25.11 28.10 5.00
N ASP A 572 24.48 29.21 5.41
CA ASP A 572 23.84 29.29 6.71
C ASP A 572 22.73 28.25 6.87
N GLN A 573 22.68 27.63 8.02
CA GLN A 573 21.65 26.66 8.45
C GLN A 573 21.42 26.83 9.95
N PRO A 574 20.30 26.36 10.53
CA PRO A 574 20.12 26.30 11.97
C PRO A 574 21.27 25.53 12.63
N ALA A 575 21.72 25.98 13.79
CA ALA A 575 22.74 25.25 14.55
C ALA A 575 22.29 23.81 14.77
N TRP A 576 23.16 22.85 14.56
CA TRP A 576 22.82 21.42 14.62
C TRP A 576 23.97 20.56 15.14
N GLN A 577 23.65 19.41 15.71
CA GLN A 577 24.65 18.41 16.06
C GLN A 577 24.04 17.00 16.06
N ALA A 578 24.82 16.02 15.62
CA ALA A 578 24.48 14.60 15.76
C ALA A 578 25.08 14.09 17.07
N LEU A 579 24.25 13.53 17.95
CA LEU A 579 24.59 13.24 19.33
C LEU A 579 24.17 11.82 19.69
N THR A 580 24.99 11.14 20.49
CA THR A 580 24.77 9.75 20.91
C THR A 580 24.54 9.60 22.42
N SER A 581 24.66 10.69 23.18
CA SER A 581 24.45 10.68 24.64
C SER A 581 23.57 11.83 25.08
N LEU A 582 22.81 11.61 26.15
CA LEU A 582 21.95 12.63 26.78
C LEU A 582 22.75 13.86 27.25
N GLU A 583 23.93 13.65 27.86
CA GLU A 583 24.79 14.73 28.31
C GLU A 583 25.21 15.64 27.16
N ALA A 584 25.64 15.06 26.04
CA ALA A 584 26.03 15.82 24.85
C ALA A 584 24.85 16.60 24.27
N VAL A 585 23.63 16.07 24.36
CA VAL A 585 22.40 16.79 23.93
C VAL A 585 22.17 18.00 24.86
N LYS A 586 22.26 17.83 26.18
CA LYS A 586 22.09 18.92 27.13
C LYS A 586 23.16 20.03 26.96
N ASP A 587 24.39 19.63 26.71
CA ASP A 587 25.48 20.57 26.42
C ASP A 587 25.24 21.39 25.16
N PHE A 588 24.73 20.75 24.11
CA PHE A 588 24.36 21.43 22.88
C PHE A 588 23.19 22.39 23.08
N VAL A 589 22.13 21.93 23.75
CA VAL A 589 20.94 22.76 24.04
C VAL A 589 21.29 23.94 24.93
N GLY A 590 22.19 23.74 25.90
CA GLY A 590 22.71 24.85 26.75
C GLY A 590 23.40 25.96 25.94
N LYS A 591 23.95 25.64 24.76
CA LYS A 591 24.60 26.62 23.85
C LYS A 591 23.60 27.32 22.92
N VAL A 592 22.61 26.59 22.39
CA VAL A 592 21.69 27.13 21.38
C VAL A 592 20.37 27.63 21.95
N GLY A 593 20.01 27.22 23.18
CA GLY A 593 18.74 27.56 23.83
C GLY A 593 17.56 26.77 23.28
N TYR A 594 16.43 26.80 24.01
CA TYR A 594 15.14 26.28 23.56
C TYR A 594 14.37 27.28 22.71
N PRO A 595 13.47 26.83 21.80
CA PRO A 595 13.15 25.44 21.51
C PRO A 595 14.16 24.77 20.59
N VAL A 596 14.26 23.45 20.70
CA VAL A 596 15.08 22.61 19.82
C VAL A 596 14.22 21.56 19.13
N LEU A 597 14.61 21.20 17.93
CA LEU A 597 14.01 20.13 17.15
C LEU A 597 14.88 18.89 17.25
N VAL A 598 14.29 17.82 17.76
CA VAL A 598 14.95 16.52 17.93
C VAL A 598 14.48 15.56 16.86
N ARG A 599 15.42 14.91 16.18
CA ARG A 599 15.16 13.97 15.08
C ARG A 599 16.07 12.75 15.21
N PRO A 600 15.55 11.52 15.26
CA PRO A 600 16.37 10.34 15.05
C PRO A 600 17.00 10.36 13.67
N SER A 601 18.23 9.87 13.51
CA SER A 601 18.97 9.91 12.22
C SER A 601 18.34 9.07 11.13
N TYR A 602 17.58 8.04 11.52
CA TYR A 602 16.81 7.18 10.59
C TYR A 602 15.39 7.02 11.10
N VAL A 603 14.44 7.71 10.51
CA VAL A 603 13.01 7.49 10.75
C VAL A 603 12.27 7.41 9.44
N LEU A 604 11.66 6.26 9.23
CA LEU A 604 10.62 6.09 8.24
C LEU A 604 9.37 6.88 8.68
N SER A 605 9.01 7.91 7.92
CA SER A 605 7.73 8.63 7.99
C SER A 605 7.47 9.67 9.10
N GLY A 606 8.46 10.39 9.61
CA GLY A 606 8.23 11.58 10.47
C GLY A 606 7.65 11.31 11.87
N ALA A 607 7.42 10.06 12.25
CA ALA A 607 6.74 9.69 13.49
C ALA A 607 7.56 9.94 14.77
N ALA A 608 8.81 10.36 14.66
CA ALA A 608 9.67 10.58 15.80
C ALA A 608 10.44 11.92 15.71
N MET A 609 9.87 12.94 15.06
CA MET A 609 10.36 14.32 15.17
C MET A 609 9.53 15.07 16.21
N ASN A 610 10.18 15.78 17.12
CA ASN A 610 9.47 16.63 18.06
C ASN A 610 10.21 17.94 18.32
N VAL A 611 9.46 19.01 18.55
CA VAL A 611 9.97 20.28 19.03
C VAL A 611 9.85 20.26 20.53
N CYS A 612 10.98 20.40 21.22
CA CYS A 612 11.05 20.44 22.68
C CYS A 612 11.27 21.89 23.14
N TYR A 613 10.39 22.37 24.00
CA TYR A 613 10.39 23.73 24.50
C TYR A 613 11.11 23.86 25.84
N ASP A 614 11.34 22.74 26.53
CA ASP A 614 12.03 22.68 27.80
C ASP A 614 12.79 21.34 27.96
N GLU A 615 13.47 21.22 29.13
CA GLU A 615 14.31 20.06 29.44
C GLU A 615 13.46 18.79 29.68
N GLU A 616 12.28 18.94 30.29
CA GLU A 616 11.39 17.81 30.60
C GLU A 616 10.85 17.16 29.31
N GLU A 617 10.38 17.97 28.35
CA GLU A 617 9.96 17.49 27.06
C GLU A 617 11.09 16.81 26.28
N LEU A 618 12.30 17.38 26.36
CA LEU A 618 13.50 16.84 25.76
C LEU A 618 13.85 15.45 26.29
N GLU A 619 13.89 15.31 27.63
CA GLU A 619 14.20 14.03 28.29
C GLU A 619 13.16 12.95 27.97
N ASN A 620 11.87 13.29 28.05
CA ASN A 620 10.77 12.38 27.70
C ASN A 620 10.87 11.90 26.27
N PHE A 621 11.17 12.80 25.35
CA PHE A 621 11.29 12.46 23.94
C PHE A 621 12.53 11.59 23.65
N LEU A 622 13.66 11.90 24.25
CA LEU A 622 14.89 11.12 24.09
C LEU A 622 14.77 9.70 24.65
N GLN A 623 14.03 9.50 25.74
CA GLN A 623 13.72 8.17 26.27
C GLN A 623 12.90 7.36 25.27
N MET A 624 11.85 7.95 24.68
CA MET A 624 11.05 7.30 23.64
C MET A 624 11.88 7.01 22.37
N ALA A 625 12.75 7.92 21.97
CA ALA A 625 13.61 7.76 20.80
C ALA A 625 14.69 6.68 21.02
N ALA A 626 15.21 6.52 22.23
CA ALA A 626 16.18 5.47 22.59
C ALA A 626 15.57 4.07 22.59
N GLU A 627 14.26 3.94 22.86
CA GLU A 627 13.53 2.66 22.73
C GLU A 627 13.39 2.23 21.25
N VAL A 628 13.29 3.21 20.33
CA VAL A 628 13.09 2.97 18.89
C VAL A 628 14.43 2.73 18.15
N SER A 629 15.53 3.30 18.61
CA SER A 629 16.83 3.19 17.93
C SER A 629 18.01 3.24 18.90
N LYS A 630 18.49 2.07 19.30
CA LYS A 630 19.64 1.94 20.20
C LYS A 630 21.01 2.19 19.56
N GLU A 631 21.10 2.24 18.23
CA GLU A 631 22.38 2.21 17.50
C GLU A 631 22.68 3.48 16.69
N TYR A 632 21.75 4.43 16.57
CA TYR A 632 21.93 5.59 15.71
C TYR A 632 21.90 6.92 16.47
N PRO A 633 22.73 7.90 16.09
CA PRO A 633 22.75 9.20 16.72
C PRO A 633 21.41 9.94 16.51
N VAL A 634 21.05 10.74 17.48
CA VAL A 634 19.95 11.70 17.38
C VAL A 634 20.51 13.01 16.84
N VAL A 635 19.83 13.61 15.86
CA VAL A 635 20.16 14.95 15.38
C VAL A 635 19.31 15.97 16.13
N VAL A 636 19.97 16.86 16.83
CA VAL A 636 19.34 17.99 17.51
C VAL A 636 19.69 19.27 16.76
N SER A 637 18.69 20.08 16.49
CA SER A 637 18.89 21.37 15.84
C SER A 637 18.07 22.47 16.51
N GLN A 638 18.59 23.71 16.44
CA GLN A 638 17.84 24.87 16.85
C GLN A 638 16.53 24.98 16.05
N PHE A 639 15.43 25.23 16.73
CA PHE A 639 14.14 25.44 16.09
C PHE A 639 13.89 26.95 15.94
N LEU A 640 13.72 27.41 14.70
CA LEU A 640 13.51 28.81 14.38
C LEU A 640 12.01 29.14 14.44
N GLN A 641 11.60 29.92 15.44
CA GLN A 641 10.21 30.36 15.61
C GLN A 641 9.90 31.63 14.82
N ASN A 642 8.63 31.75 14.37
CA ASN A 642 8.12 32.95 13.68
C ASN A 642 8.92 33.36 12.44
N THR A 643 9.56 32.40 11.79
CA THR A 643 10.27 32.61 10.54
C THR A 643 9.42 32.21 9.35
N LYS A 644 9.60 32.87 8.23
CA LYS A 644 8.97 32.46 6.99
C LYS A 644 9.61 31.18 6.46
N GLU A 645 8.79 30.33 5.85
CA GLU A 645 9.26 29.20 5.08
C GLU A 645 9.06 29.46 3.58
N ILE A 646 10.12 29.21 2.80
CA ILE A 646 10.14 29.45 1.38
C ILE A 646 10.67 28.19 0.71
N GLU A 647 10.02 27.77 -0.37
CA GLU A 647 10.46 26.62 -1.15
C GLU A 647 11.08 27.03 -2.47
N PHE A 648 12.09 26.30 -2.87
CA PHE A 648 12.73 26.41 -4.17
C PHE A 648 12.64 25.06 -4.87
N ASP A 649 11.74 24.95 -5.83
CA ASP A 649 11.57 23.79 -6.69
C ASP A 649 12.31 24.04 -8.00
N ALA A 650 13.13 23.08 -8.40
CA ALA A 650 13.97 23.27 -9.57
C ALA A 650 14.23 21.97 -10.33
N VAL A 651 14.64 22.14 -11.58
CA VAL A 651 15.18 21.06 -12.42
C VAL A 651 16.60 21.44 -12.80
N ALA A 652 17.52 20.50 -12.64
CA ALA A 652 18.91 20.66 -13.04
C ALA A 652 19.37 19.58 -14.01
N GLN A 653 20.43 19.88 -14.75
CA GLN A 653 21.14 18.93 -15.59
C GLN A 653 22.66 19.08 -15.33
N ASN A 654 23.27 17.97 -14.89
CA ASN A 654 24.70 17.94 -14.55
C ASN A 654 25.12 19.09 -13.60
N GLY A 655 24.29 19.35 -12.59
CA GLY A 655 24.52 20.39 -11.58
C GLY A 655 24.14 21.81 -12.00
N GLU A 656 23.74 22.03 -13.24
CA GLU A 656 23.29 23.35 -13.71
C GLU A 656 21.75 23.44 -13.65
N VAL A 657 21.24 24.44 -12.92
CA VAL A 657 19.80 24.69 -12.78
C VAL A 657 19.25 25.25 -14.09
N VAL A 658 18.36 24.49 -14.71
CA VAL A 658 17.70 24.80 -15.99
C VAL A 658 16.46 25.66 -15.78
N GLU A 659 15.61 25.27 -14.83
CA GLU A 659 14.36 25.95 -14.51
C GLU A 659 14.09 25.87 -12.99
N TYR A 660 13.34 26.82 -12.45
CA TYR A 660 13.01 26.89 -11.05
C TYR A 660 11.71 27.64 -10.77
N ALA A 661 11.10 27.34 -9.63
CA ALA A 661 9.99 28.06 -9.03
C ALA A 661 10.34 28.43 -7.57
N ILE A 662 9.81 29.56 -7.09
CA ILE A 662 9.91 29.97 -5.68
C ILE A 662 8.50 30.19 -5.18
N SER A 663 8.11 29.42 -4.17
CA SER A 663 6.84 29.55 -3.43
C SER A 663 7.11 29.95 -1.99
N GLU A 664 6.11 30.53 -1.32
CA GLU A 664 6.17 30.87 0.09
C GLU A 664 4.98 30.26 0.83
N HIS A 665 5.21 29.90 2.11
CA HIS A 665 4.15 29.47 3.01
C HIS A 665 3.43 30.68 3.59
N VAL A 666 2.10 30.57 3.75
CA VAL A 666 1.30 31.53 4.50
C VAL A 666 1.62 31.40 6.00
N GLU A 667 1.74 30.18 6.46
CA GLU A 667 2.09 29.81 7.83
C GLU A 667 3.59 30.02 8.07
N PHE A 668 3.95 30.18 9.35
CA PHE A 668 5.35 30.23 9.76
C PHE A 668 5.98 28.83 9.79
N ALA A 669 7.33 28.80 9.76
CA ALA A 669 8.10 27.56 9.88
C ALA A 669 7.70 26.78 11.13
N GLY A 670 7.56 25.48 10.98
CA GLY A 670 7.05 24.55 12.00
C GLY A 670 5.73 23.89 11.62
N VAL A 671 5.01 24.40 10.61
CA VAL A 671 3.93 23.70 9.94
C VAL A 671 4.54 22.94 8.77
N HIS A 672 4.27 21.63 8.69
CA HIS A 672 4.80 20.81 7.59
C HIS A 672 4.30 21.35 6.24
N SER A 673 5.15 21.38 5.21
CA SER A 673 4.82 21.95 3.89
C SER A 673 3.57 21.29 3.25
N GLY A 674 3.31 20.02 3.52
CA GLY A 674 2.08 19.32 3.10
C GLY A 674 0.80 19.80 3.78
N ASP A 675 0.91 20.49 4.92
CA ASP A 675 -0.21 21.04 5.71
C ASP A 675 -0.29 22.57 5.61
N ALA A 676 0.70 23.20 4.97
CA ALA A 676 0.76 24.65 4.81
C ALA A 676 0.06 25.12 3.53
N THR A 677 -0.46 26.33 3.59
CA THR A 677 -0.97 27.04 2.40
C THR A 677 0.19 27.64 1.62
N LEU A 678 0.43 27.15 0.40
CA LEU A 678 1.49 27.60 -0.48
C LEU A 678 1.00 28.67 -1.45
N VAL A 679 1.78 29.73 -1.61
CA VAL A 679 1.53 30.81 -2.59
C VAL A 679 2.64 30.82 -3.63
N PHE A 680 2.24 30.69 -4.90
CA PHE A 680 3.15 30.76 -6.06
C PHE A 680 2.66 31.81 -7.07
N PRO A 681 3.59 32.67 -7.60
CA PRO A 681 4.95 32.89 -7.11
C PRO A 681 4.96 33.58 -5.74
N ALA A 682 6.05 33.44 -5.00
CA ALA A 682 6.21 34.08 -3.68
C ALA A 682 5.96 35.60 -3.77
N GLN A 683 5.10 36.14 -2.89
CA GLN A 683 4.61 37.52 -2.94
C GLN A 683 5.32 38.44 -1.94
N LYS A 684 5.70 37.93 -0.78
CA LYS A 684 6.23 38.73 0.33
C LYS A 684 7.70 38.41 0.64
N ILE A 685 8.51 38.26 -0.42
CA ILE A 685 9.98 38.15 -0.32
C ILE A 685 10.66 39.31 -0.99
N TYR A 686 11.75 39.79 -0.40
CA TYR A 686 12.57 40.82 -1.01
C TYR A 686 13.32 40.25 -2.22
N PHE A 687 13.55 41.09 -3.20
CA PHE A 687 14.29 40.70 -4.41
C PHE A 687 15.73 40.22 -4.11
N ALA A 688 16.37 40.80 -3.09
CA ALA A 688 17.65 40.33 -2.59
C ALA A 688 17.57 38.91 -2.00
N THR A 689 16.50 38.57 -1.28
CA THR A 689 16.25 37.23 -0.74
C THR A 689 16.07 36.23 -1.86
N ALA A 690 15.24 36.53 -2.84
CA ALA A 690 15.04 35.66 -4.02
C ALA A 690 16.36 35.39 -4.76
N ARG A 691 17.21 36.41 -4.92
CA ARG A 691 18.55 36.25 -5.52
C ARG A 691 19.48 35.38 -4.69
N ARG A 692 19.43 35.51 -3.34
CA ARG A 692 20.22 34.69 -2.43
C ARG A 692 19.79 33.23 -2.50
N ILE A 693 18.49 32.94 -2.47
CA ILE A 693 17.89 31.60 -2.65
C ILE A 693 18.38 30.94 -3.94
N LYS A 694 18.26 31.67 -5.07
CA LYS A 694 18.74 31.17 -6.38
C LYS A 694 20.24 30.85 -6.38
N LYS A 695 21.04 31.69 -5.72
CA LYS A 695 22.50 31.49 -5.64
C LYS A 695 22.82 30.25 -4.81
N ILE A 696 22.14 30.05 -3.69
CA ILE A 696 22.29 28.86 -2.83
C ILE A 696 21.86 27.61 -3.59
N GLY A 697 20.68 27.64 -4.22
CA GLY A 697 20.15 26.52 -5.00
C GLY A 697 21.10 26.06 -6.10
N ARG A 698 21.70 27.01 -6.87
CA ARG A 698 22.70 26.67 -7.88
C ARG A 698 23.97 26.07 -7.30
N ARG A 699 24.42 26.52 -6.13
CA ARG A 699 25.63 25.99 -5.48
C ARG A 699 25.40 24.55 -5.02
N ILE A 700 24.24 24.26 -4.40
CA ILE A 700 23.87 22.93 -3.94
C ILE A 700 23.66 21.98 -5.12
N ALA A 701 22.95 22.42 -6.17
CA ALA A 701 22.75 21.62 -7.38
C ALA A 701 24.08 21.22 -8.02
N LYS A 702 25.05 22.15 -8.06
CA LYS A 702 26.38 21.89 -8.59
C LYS A 702 27.19 20.94 -7.73
N GLU A 703 27.19 21.14 -6.40
CA GLU A 703 27.92 20.28 -5.45
C GLU A 703 27.42 18.84 -5.47
N LEU A 704 26.12 18.64 -5.56
CA LEU A 704 25.49 17.32 -5.66
C LEU A 704 25.42 16.80 -7.10
N ASN A 705 25.87 17.56 -8.08
CA ASN A 705 25.77 17.24 -9.52
C ASN A 705 24.37 16.75 -9.91
N ILE A 706 23.33 17.49 -9.50
CA ILE A 706 21.94 17.08 -9.68
C ILE A 706 21.58 16.99 -11.15
N SER A 707 20.91 15.92 -11.55
CA SER A 707 20.28 15.76 -12.86
C SER A 707 18.85 15.24 -12.67
N GLY A 708 17.88 16.15 -12.75
CA GLY A 708 16.47 15.88 -12.50
C GLY A 708 15.83 16.92 -11.59
N PRO A 709 14.61 16.64 -11.08
CA PRO A 709 13.92 17.54 -10.16
C PRO A 709 14.53 17.50 -8.76
N PHE A 710 14.44 18.61 -8.04
CA PHE A 710 14.81 18.70 -6.64
C PHE A 710 14.09 19.87 -5.96
N ASN A 711 13.86 19.74 -4.67
CA ASN A 711 13.27 20.76 -3.79
C ASN A 711 14.24 21.15 -2.69
N MET A 712 14.19 22.40 -2.28
CA MET A 712 14.90 22.91 -1.10
C MET A 712 13.99 23.86 -0.30
N GLN A 713 14.05 23.74 1.00
CA GLN A 713 13.33 24.58 1.96
C GLN A 713 14.30 25.55 2.64
N PHE A 714 13.85 26.79 2.77
CA PHE A 714 14.60 27.91 3.36
C PHE A 714 13.84 28.52 4.50
#